data_e3790a0e9326550d32d5f72d47f0af91
#
_entry.id   e3790a0e9326550d32d5f72d47f0af91
#
_cell.length_a   1.000
_cell.length_b   1.000
_cell.length_c   1.000
_cell.angle_alpha   90.00
_cell.angle_beta   90.00
_cell.angle_gamma   90.00
#
_symmetry.space_group_name_H-M   'P 1'
#
loop_
_entity.id
_entity.type
_entity.pdbx_description
1 polymer ?
#
loop_
_entity_poly.entity_id
_entity_poly.type
_entity_poly.pdbx_seq_one_letter_code
_entity_poly.pdbx_strand_id
1 'polypeptide(L)'
;EGGYMFLDNALELRKMPEKDLGEVTVTATKVKMFWKGDTLVYDATAFKLPDGSMLDDLIRQMPGVTMNEKGEIFVNNRKIDELQLGSRSFMRGNSKVLLENLPYYTVKNIKVYDQETDLNRVAGSQIENKKFVMDVNLKAEYQYGYIANVEAAGGTDDRWLGRAFLLGFTRNTRYTLLANSNNVNESRHIGSSDYWTPESMPKSLLTTHSVASDIDYQSTDKNVKEKLSIDFTSTRDKGDMTKQEELFLAGSPLQTMKQSTMTKENKLKIGNRFKYIKPKAFMLDADVAIGYKSYHGNTYMLAEQYVDTLITRQHNVGFNDGKKWDANINASLMPHMKKMGNLGQHLLMKANVNYSSDENLLAQQFNVKDFANASSSNTFNTNDYAKRQLKASASLTYGLGGKKNSASIEITPSYNQEKTHDWLYHPDSLLLPSQMDMLQAITDHANSYESKLQSFGTNVMLSFYRIQELPANMAMGLPKRSMNFIDIYLVMKIKHDKLNYLRGQIDTLATRTTIRFNPWANICLYVKKDERRPIHIGLGYNESNTPLIDMVNIHDSSTPLVVRLGNPDLKAWRSVSYIFAEYKDLRSPRHNYTLSAGFNYIHNDVSQSVSFNAKNGVYTYRPENIHGAYDAKAKATVFYTLDANRRWTVENCAAGNFIHSLDHAMLAGETQSQVNAVNTLTLYDRAYLQYNKGSLYVRATGDVRWRHSESKRPGFAALNATDFRYGLAARYTIPLLNTTISMDGNMYSRRGYGNLGLNRDDFVLNASASQSFLKGKLVARIEAFDLLH
;
A
#
# COMPACT_ATOMS: atom_id res chain seq x y z
N GLU A 1 80.64 -33.72 -26.05
CA GLU A 1 80.72 -33.69 -27.50
C GLU A 1 79.32 -34.04 -28.02
N GLY A 2 78.52 -33.04 -28.34
CA GLY A 2 77.15 -33.13 -28.79
C GLY A 2 77.06 -32.79 -30.25
N GLY A 3 76.73 -33.81 -31.06
CA GLY A 3 76.50 -33.62 -32.54
C GLY A 3 75.09 -33.06 -32.73
N TYR A 4 75.01 -31.97 -33.48
CA TYR A 4 73.76 -31.45 -34.03
C TYR A 4 73.48 -32.12 -35.38
N MET A 5 72.30 -32.81 -35.46
CA MET A 5 71.88 -33.36 -36.76
C MET A 5 70.86 -32.39 -37.31
N PHE A 6 71.23 -31.71 -38.43
CA PHE A 6 70.33 -30.93 -39.25
C PHE A 6 69.55 -31.89 -40.18
N LEU A 7 68.24 -31.95 -39.95
CA LEU A 7 67.28 -32.53 -40.84
C LEU A 7 66.80 -31.44 -41.81
N ASP A 8 67.39 -31.48 -43.07
CA ASP A 8 66.93 -30.64 -44.14
C ASP A 8 65.71 -31.29 -44.78
N ASN A 9 64.52 -30.95 -44.37
CA ASN A 9 63.26 -31.31 -45.00
C ASN A 9 62.52 -30.05 -45.41
N ALA A 10 62.68 -29.73 -46.70
CA ALA A 10 61.85 -28.73 -47.35
C ALA A 10 60.39 -29.12 -47.24
N LEU A 11 59.61 -28.48 -46.38
CA LEU A 11 58.17 -28.59 -46.33
C LEU A 11 57.59 -27.87 -47.56
N GLU A 12 57.20 -28.57 -48.58
CA GLU A 12 56.31 -28.06 -49.62
C GLU A 12 54.96 -27.70 -49.04
N LEU A 13 54.68 -26.47 -48.85
CA LEU A 13 53.36 -25.94 -48.51
C LEU A 13 52.45 -26.10 -49.74
N ARG A 14 51.68 -27.21 -49.80
CA ARG A 14 50.57 -27.28 -50.72
C ARG A 14 49.49 -26.30 -50.32
N LYS A 15 49.20 -25.32 -51.21
CA LYS A 15 47.98 -24.49 -51.10
C LYS A 15 46.80 -25.41 -51.08
N MET A 16 46.14 -25.51 -49.90
CA MET A 16 44.83 -26.09 -49.81
C MET A 16 43.84 -25.22 -50.63
N PRO A 17 42.92 -25.85 -51.38
CA PRO A 17 41.89 -25.08 -52.06
C PRO A 17 41.08 -24.30 -51.00
N GLU A 18 40.95 -22.99 -51.19
CA GLU A 18 40.04 -22.17 -50.41
C GLU A 18 38.66 -22.75 -50.49
N LYS A 19 38.20 -23.38 -49.37
CA LYS A 19 36.84 -23.78 -49.22
C LYS A 19 36.10 -22.55 -48.76
N ASP A 20 35.32 -21.97 -49.66
CA ASP A 20 34.40 -20.89 -49.34
C ASP A 20 33.48 -21.37 -48.21
N LEU A 21 33.77 -21.01 -47.00
CA LEU A 21 32.90 -21.22 -45.82
C LEU A 21 31.78 -20.23 -45.99
N GLY A 22 30.64 -20.73 -46.48
CA GLY A 22 29.43 -19.93 -46.50
C GLY A 22 29.25 -19.17 -45.20
N GLU A 23 28.81 -17.93 -45.31
CA GLU A 23 28.60 -16.99 -44.20
C GLU A 23 27.87 -17.64 -43.04
N VAL A 24 28.61 -18.00 -41.99
CA VAL A 24 27.98 -18.53 -40.76
C VAL A 24 27.49 -17.31 -40.00
N THR A 25 26.25 -16.93 -40.24
CA THR A 25 25.59 -15.91 -39.43
C THR A 25 25.37 -16.51 -38.04
N VAL A 26 26.32 -16.27 -37.13
CA VAL A 26 26.15 -16.60 -35.73
C VAL A 26 25.11 -15.63 -35.12
N THR A 27 23.85 -15.99 -35.16
CA THR A 27 22.80 -15.30 -34.38
C THR A 27 22.99 -15.61 -32.91
N ALA A 28 23.87 -14.83 -32.25
CA ALA A 28 24.01 -14.90 -30.81
C ALA A 28 22.69 -14.42 -30.19
N THR A 29 21.92 -15.32 -29.59
CA THR A 29 20.73 -14.97 -28.83
C THR A 29 21.17 -14.18 -27.62
N LYS A 30 20.85 -12.87 -27.54
CA LYS A 30 21.16 -12.03 -26.39
C LYS A 30 20.56 -12.61 -25.12
N VAL A 31 21.37 -12.72 -24.07
CA VAL A 31 20.90 -13.23 -22.76
C VAL A 31 19.98 -12.19 -22.13
N LYS A 32 18.71 -12.55 -21.93
CA LYS A 32 17.70 -11.63 -21.37
C LYS A 32 17.96 -11.26 -19.93
N MET A 33 18.56 -12.13 -19.13
CA MET A 33 18.76 -11.96 -17.68
C MET A 33 20.00 -12.70 -17.22
N PHE A 34 20.84 -12.02 -16.43
CA PHE A 34 22.05 -12.60 -15.83
C PHE A 34 22.36 -11.95 -14.48
N TRP A 35 23.11 -12.65 -13.64
CA TRP A 35 23.62 -12.13 -12.39
C TRP A 35 25.01 -11.51 -12.60
N LYS A 36 25.20 -10.30 -12.05
CA LYS A 36 26.49 -9.64 -11.92
C LYS A 36 26.77 -9.38 -10.45
N GLY A 37 27.50 -10.27 -9.82
CA GLY A 37 27.64 -10.28 -8.35
C GLY A 37 26.26 -10.51 -7.69
N ASP A 38 25.83 -9.61 -6.84
CA ASP A 38 24.54 -9.61 -6.15
C ASP A 38 23.43 -8.85 -6.90
N THR A 39 23.73 -8.33 -8.08
CA THR A 39 22.81 -7.56 -8.91
C THR A 39 22.22 -8.44 -10.01
N LEU A 40 20.91 -8.51 -10.08
CA LEU A 40 20.20 -9.12 -11.19
C LEU A 40 20.07 -8.09 -12.32
N VAL A 41 20.56 -8.42 -13.49
CA VAL A 41 20.57 -7.52 -14.66
C VAL A 41 19.68 -8.10 -15.76
N TYR A 42 18.73 -7.30 -16.23
CA TYR A 42 17.93 -7.58 -17.41
C TYR A 42 18.44 -6.71 -18.57
N ASP A 43 18.82 -7.32 -19.68
CA ASP A 43 19.19 -6.60 -20.89
C ASP A 43 17.93 -6.23 -21.67
N ALA A 44 17.52 -4.96 -21.60
CA ALA A 44 16.32 -4.47 -22.26
C ALA A 44 16.37 -4.66 -23.79
N THR A 45 17.58 -4.66 -24.37
CA THR A 45 17.77 -4.82 -25.83
C THR A 45 17.56 -6.25 -26.32
N ALA A 46 17.46 -7.21 -25.39
CA ALA A 46 17.17 -8.61 -25.70
C ALA A 46 15.66 -8.91 -25.79
N PHE A 47 14.80 -7.95 -25.42
CA PHE A 47 13.36 -8.05 -25.53
C PHE A 47 12.88 -7.39 -26.82
N LYS A 48 12.08 -8.09 -27.57
CA LYS A 48 11.43 -7.57 -28.78
C LYS A 48 10.00 -7.21 -28.41
N LEU A 49 9.73 -5.93 -28.29
CA LEU A 49 8.42 -5.38 -28.02
C LEU A 49 7.93 -4.63 -29.24
N PRO A 50 6.61 -4.48 -29.42
CA PRO A 50 6.06 -3.63 -30.45
C PRO A 50 6.57 -2.19 -30.31
N ASP A 51 6.71 -1.51 -31.43
CA ASP A 51 6.97 -0.09 -31.43
C ASP A 51 5.85 0.64 -30.65
N GLY A 52 6.22 1.64 -29.86
CA GLY A 52 5.28 2.35 -28.99
C GLY A 52 5.04 1.71 -27.61
N SER A 53 5.63 0.53 -27.33
CA SER A 53 5.57 -0.06 -25.98
C SER A 53 6.33 0.81 -24.97
N MET A 54 5.78 0.85 -23.75
CA MET A 54 6.36 1.61 -22.64
C MET A 54 7.14 0.69 -21.69
N LEU A 55 7.68 1.26 -20.63
CA LEU A 55 8.47 0.52 -19.64
C LEU A 55 7.68 -0.58 -18.94
N ASP A 56 6.41 -0.37 -18.68
CA ASP A 56 5.52 -1.37 -18.05
C ASP A 56 5.40 -2.64 -18.91
N ASP A 57 5.27 -2.50 -20.24
CA ASP A 57 5.26 -3.62 -21.17
C ASP A 57 6.56 -4.43 -21.12
N LEU A 58 7.70 -3.74 -21.01
CA LEU A 58 9.00 -4.38 -20.85
C LEU A 58 9.06 -5.17 -19.53
N ILE A 59 8.67 -4.54 -18.42
CA ILE A 59 8.73 -5.14 -17.08
C ILE A 59 7.80 -6.37 -16.99
N ARG A 60 6.62 -6.31 -17.58
CA ARG A 60 5.68 -7.45 -17.63
C ARG A 60 6.23 -8.66 -18.38
N GLN A 61 7.16 -8.45 -19.32
CA GLN A 61 7.81 -9.54 -20.05
C GLN A 61 9.09 -10.07 -19.40
N MET A 62 9.58 -9.40 -18.34
CA MET A 62 10.81 -9.82 -17.66
C MET A 62 10.58 -11.11 -16.86
N PRO A 63 11.43 -12.13 -17.00
CA PRO A 63 11.30 -13.38 -16.24
C PRO A 63 11.39 -13.16 -14.73
N GLY A 64 10.43 -13.69 -13.97
CA GLY A 64 10.40 -13.57 -12.51
C GLY A 64 9.93 -12.22 -11.99
N VAL A 65 9.38 -11.37 -12.86
CA VAL A 65 8.82 -10.08 -12.49
C VAL A 65 7.31 -10.10 -12.68
N THR A 66 6.58 -9.62 -11.66
CA THR A 66 5.14 -9.40 -11.71
C THR A 66 4.85 -7.96 -11.31
N MET A 67 3.77 -7.40 -11.83
CA MET A 67 3.36 -6.03 -11.56
C MET A 67 1.84 -5.97 -11.41
N ASN A 68 1.37 -5.30 -10.36
CA ASN A 68 -0.06 -5.12 -10.10
C ASN A 68 -0.61 -3.86 -10.81
N GLU A 69 -1.94 -3.64 -10.71
CA GLU A 69 -2.63 -2.48 -11.32
C GLU A 69 -2.19 -1.15 -10.70
N LYS A 70 -1.72 -1.17 -9.47
CA LYS A 70 -1.17 0.02 -8.79
C LYS A 70 0.24 0.36 -9.25
N GLY A 71 0.84 -0.44 -10.16
CA GLY A 71 2.23 -0.27 -10.61
C GLY A 71 3.26 -0.74 -9.59
N GLU A 72 2.84 -1.52 -8.57
CA GLU A 72 3.78 -2.14 -7.64
C GLU A 72 4.44 -3.35 -8.31
N ILE A 73 5.75 -3.39 -8.26
CA ILE A 73 6.57 -4.39 -8.95
C ILE A 73 7.10 -5.39 -7.93
N PHE A 74 7.04 -6.66 -8.28
CA PHE A 74 7.59 -7.75 -7.49
C PHE A 74 8.62 -8.51 -8.33
N VAL A 75 9.79 -8.74 -7.78
CA VAL A 75 10.84 -9.55 -8.42
C VAL A 75 11.08 -10.77 -7.56
N ASN A 76 10.86 -11.95 -8.12
CA ASN A 76 10.90 -13.22 -7.37
C ASN A 76 10.05 -13.15 -6.08
N ASN A 77 8.81 -12.66 -6.19
CA ASN A 77 7.86 -12.45 -5.09
C ASN A 77 8.29 -11.46 -3.99
N ARG A 78 9.40 -10.75 -4.16
CA ARG A 78 9.81 -9.66 -3.30
C ARG A 78 9.41 -8.33 -3.92
N LYS A 79 8.58 -7.55 -3.22
CA LYS A 79 8.22 -6.19 -3.65
C LYS A 79 9.47 -5.32 -3.71
N ILE A 80 9.63 -4.55 -4.79
CA ILE A 80 10.64 -3.50 -4.83
C ILE A 80 10.20 -2.33 -3.94
N ASP A 81 11.15 -1.77 -3.19
CA ASP A 81 10.92 -0.59 -2.38
C ASP A 81 10.85 0.67 -3.24
N GLU A 82 11.61 0.70 -4.34
CA GLU A 82 11.71 1.89 -5.19
C GLU A 82 12.10 1.54 -6.63
N LEU A 83 11.36 2.14 -7.61
CA LEU A 83 11.76 2.18 -9.00
C LEU A 83 12.62 3.43 -9.24
N GLN A 84 13.82 3.25 -9.73
CA GLN A 84 14.79 4.31 -9.98
C GLN A 84 15.06 4.50 -11.48
N LEU A 85 15.46 5.69 -11.86
CA LEU A 85 15.93 6.02 -13.19
C LEU A 85 17.34 6.58 -13.10
N GLY A 86 18.35 5.82 -13.62
CA GLY A 86 19.76 6.18 -13.52
C GLY A 86 20.23 6.36 -12.07
N SER A 87 19.88 5.41 -11.19
CA SER A 87 20.22 5.36 -9.77
C SER A 87 19.68 6.53 -8.95
N ARG A 88 18.64 7.23 -9.46
CA ARG A 88 17.92 8.28 -8.74
C ARG A 88 16.44 7.91 -8.60
N SER A 89 15.86 8.22 -7.46
CA SER A 89 14.42 8.12 -7.22
C SER A 89 13.63 8.95 -8.25
N PHE A 90 12.52 8.42 -8.73
CA PHE A 90 11.66 9.10 -9.69
C PHE A 90 10.35 9.53 -9.01
N MET A 91 9.97 10.81 -9.18
CA MET A 91 8.72 11.40 -8.67
C MET A 91 8.33 10.92 -7.25
N ARG A 92 9.27 10.97 -6.31
CA ARG A 92 9.11 10.51 -4.91
C ARG A 92 8.53 9.09 -4.77
N GLY A 93 8.86 8.20 -5.73
CA GLY A 93 8.42 6.80 -5.71
C GLY A 93 7.11 6.54 -6.47
N ASN A 94 6.60 7.52 -7.23
CA ASN A 94 5.48 7.28 -8.14
C ASN A 94 5.94 6.50 -9.37
N SER A 95 6.01 5.19 -9.22
CA SER A 95 6.47 4.26 -10.26
C SER A 95 5.57 4.29 -11.49
N LYS A 96 4.26 4.49 -11.30
CA LYS A 96 3.26 4.40 -12.38
C LYS A 96 3.54 5.40 -13.51
N VAL A 97 3.90 6.64 -13.16
CA VAL A 97 4.21 7.66 -14.17
C VAL A 97 5.39 7.26 -15.04
N LEU A 98 6.46 6.70 -14.46
CA LEU A 98 7.61 6.24 -15.23
C LEU A 98 7.27 5.02 -16.09
N LEU A 99 6.50 4.09 -15.55
CA LEU A 99 6.08 2.86 -16.20
C LEU A 99 5.28 3.12 -17.47
N GLU A 100 4.35 4.05 -17.42
CA GLU A 100 3.39 4.33 -18.49
C GLU A 100 3.94 5.32 -19.54
N ASN A 101 5.01 6.06 -19.24
CA ASN A 101 5.46 7.15 -20.09
C ASN A 101 6.90 7.03 -20.61
N LEU A 102 7.71 6.11 -20.06
CA LEU A 102 9.07 5.89 -20.56
C LEU A 102 9.06 4.86 -21.69
N PRO A 103 9.40 5.23 -22.96
CA PRO A 103 9.44 4.28 -24.06
C PRO A 103 10.51 3.21 -23.82
N TYR A 104 10.16 1.91 -23.99
CA TYR A 104 11.07 0.80 -23.72
C TYR A 104 12.36 0.85 -24.53
N TYR A 105 12.31 1.35 -25.76
CA TYR A 105 13.47 1.43 -26.66
C TYR A 105 14.57 2.37 -26.17
N THR A 106 14.24 3.27 -25.22
CA THR A 106 15.23 4.18 -24.59
C THR A 106 16.04 3.45 -23.52
N VAL A 107 15.58 2.30 -23.05
CA VAL A 107 16.18 1.55 -21.94
C VAL A 107 17.31 0.67 -22.46
N LYS A 108 18.47 0.73 -21.80
CA LYS A 108 19.61 -0.16 -22.04
C LYS A 108 19.51 -1.44 -21.24
N ASN A 109 19.37 -1.30 -19.93
CA ASN A 109 19.23 -2.43 -18.99
C ASN A 109 18.48 -2.00 -17.74
N ILE A 110 17.95 -2.98 -17.02
CA ILE A 110 17.31 -2.81 -15.72
C ILE A 110 18.08 -3.64 -14.71
N LYS A 111 18.50 -3.03 -13.61
CA LYS A 111 19.24 -3.67 -12.53
C LYS A 111 18.36 -3.79 -11.29
N VAL A 112 18.40 -4.94 -10.65
CA VAL A 112 17.68 -5.19 -9.39
C VAL A 112 18.68 -5.62 -8.34
N TYR A 113 18.74 -4.88 -7.23
CA TYR A 113 19.72 -5.10 -6.16
C TYR A 113 19.30 -4.46 -4.84
N ASP A 114 19.95 -4.89 -3.75
CA ASP A 114 19.82 -4.26 -2.44
C ASP A 114 20.77 -3.05 -2.36
N GLN A 115 20.21 -1.84 -2.46
CA GLN A 115 20.94 -0.58 -2.42
C GLN A 115 21.29 -0.18 -0.99
N GLU A 116 22.55 0.12 -0.76
CA GLU A 116 23.02 0.71 0.50
C GLU A 116 22.50 2.15 0.62
N THR A 117 21.98 2.50 1.79
CA THR A 117 21.50 3.86 2.04
C THR A 117 22.64 4.85 2.23
N ASP A 118 22.38 6.13 1.97
CA ASP A 118 23.38 7.17 2.22
C ASP A 118 23.77 7.21 3.71
N LEU A 119 22.80 6.93 4.60
CA LEU A 119 23.00 6.92 6.04
C LEU A 119 24.00 5.84 6.46
N ASN A 120 23.79 4.60 6.01
CA ASN A 120 24.71 3.48 6.29
C ASN A 120 26.11 3.73 5.71
N ARG A 121 26.17 4.32 4.51
CA ARG A 121 27.44 4.64 3.85
C ARG A 121 28.24 5.71 4.63
N VAL A 122 27.57 6.74 5.15
CA VAL A 122 28.23 7.80 5.95
C VAL A 122 28.60 7.29 7.33
N ALA A 123 27.76 6.47 7.96
CA ALA A 123 28.04 5.85 9.25
C ALA A 123 29.12 4.79 9.19
N GLY A 124 29.32 4.13 8.06
CA GLY A 124 30.20 2.96 7.94
C GLY A 124 29.70 1.72 8.69
N SER A 125 28.42 1.71 9.06
CA SER A 125 27.72 0.61 9.75
C SER A 125 26.26 0.58 9.32
N GLN A 126 25.59 -0.56 9.51
CA GLN A 126 24.17 -0.68 9.18
C GLN A 126 23.31 -0.03 10.28
N ILE A 127 22.73 1.13 9.96
CA ILE A 127 21.79 1.88 10.81
C ILE A 127 20.35 1.59 10.38
N GLU A 128 20.14 1.43 9.06
CA GLU A 128 18.83 1.16 8.49
C GLU A 128 18.91 0.03 7.45
N ASN A 129 17.77 -0.58 7.12
CA ASN A 129 17.70 -1.63 6.13
C ASN A 129 18.06 -1.12 4.74
N LYS A 130 18.76 -1.95 3.96
CA LYS A 130 18.99 -1.69 2.53
C LYS A 130 17.66 -1.64 1.80
N LYS A 131 17.59 -0.82 0.75
CA LYS A 131 16.43 -0.73 -0.13
C LYS A 131 16.57 -1.72 -1.28
N PHE A 132 15.56 -2.54 -1.50
CA PHE A 132 15.48 -3.38 -2.68
C PHE A 132 14.97 -2.57 -3.86
N VAL A 133 15.86 -2.22 -4.79
CA VAL A 133 15.56 -1.27 -5.85
C VAL A 133 15.61 -1.92 -7.23
N MET A 134 14.76 -1.39 -8.12
CA MET A 134 14.84 -1.63 -9.56
C MET A 134 15.32 -0.34 -10.24
N ASP A 135 16.51 -0.36 -10.82
CA ASP A 135 17.15 0.79 -11.44
C ASP A 135 17.14 0.66 -12.97
N VAL A 136 16.38 1.53 -13.61
CA VAL A 136 16.25 1.63 -15.06
C VAL A 136 17.39 2.50 -15.60
N ASN A 137 18.21 1.95 -16.48
CA ASN A 137 19.33 2.65 -17.08
C ASN A 137 19.06 2.91 -18.57
N LEU A 138 19.15 4.16 -18.97
CA LEU A 138 18.95 4.57 -20.36
C LEU A 138 20.18 4.29 -21.24
N LYS A 139 19.96 4.15 -22.53
CA LYS A 139 21.04 4.18 -23.53
C LYS A 139 21.71 5.54 -23.54
N ALA A 140 22.97 5.61 -23.99
CA ALA A 140 23.79 6.84 -23.93
C ALA A 140 23.15 8.02 -24.69
N GLU A 141 22.48 7.75 -25.79
CA GLU A 141 21.79 8.74 -26.60
C GLU A 141 20.58 9.39 -25.94
N TYR A 142 20.01 8.74 -24.90
CA TYR A 142 18.84 9.23 -24.14
C TYR A 142 19.20 9.75 -22.75
N GLN A 143 20.49 9.90 -22.43
CA GLN A 143 20.90 10.43 -21.11
C GLN A 143 20.90 11.95 -21.05
N TYR A 144 20.80 12.62 -22.19
CA TYR A 144 20.70 14.07 -22.34
C TYR A 144 19.59 14.41 -23.34
N GLY A 145 18.85 15.49 -23.08
CA GLY A 145 17.76 15.93 -23.93
C GLY A 145 16.39 15.77 -23.22
N TYR A 146 15.37 15.41 -23.97
CA TYR A 146 14.01 15.25 -23.43
C TYR A 146 13.28 14.06 -24.08
N ILE A 147 12.33 13.52 -23.33
CA ILE A 147 11.35 12.54 -23.79
C ILE A 147 9.97 13.18 -23.56
N ALA A 148 9.15 13.24 -24.60
CA ALA A 148 7.81 13.78 -24.50
C ALA A 148 6.80 12.81 -25.12
N ASN A 149 5.67 12.62 -24.43
CA ASN A 149 4.53 11.86 -24.92
C ASN A 149 3.26 12.69 -24.78
N VAL A 150 2.40 12.63 -25.78
CA VAL A 150 1.06 13.19 -25.73
C VAL A 150 0.09 12.11 -26.16
N GLU A 151 -0.98 11.93 -25.42
CA GLU A 151 -2.04 10.98 -25.70
C GLU A 151 -3.37 11.69 -25.65
N ALA A 152 -4.24 11.40 -26.61
CA ALA A 152 -5.61 11.87 -26.65
C ALA A 152 -6.52 10.73 -27.09
N ALA A 153 -7.64 10.54 -26.40
CA ALA A 153 -8.63 9.54 -26.76
C ALA A 153 -10.05 10.06 -26.50
N GLY A 154 -10.98 9.58 -27.31
CA GLY A 154 -12.42 9.76 -27.14
C GLY A 154 -13.11 8.40 -27.22
N GLY A 155 -14.24 8.24 -26.55
CA GLY A 155 -14.99 6.99 -26.53
C GLY A 155 -16.50 7.20 -26.49
N THR A 156 -17.23 6.11 -26.43
CA THR A 156 -18.68 6.10 -26.20
C THR A 156 -19.02 6.70 -24.84
N ASP A 157 -20.28 7.10 -24.60
CA ASP A 157 -20.79 7.64 -23.35
C ASP A 157 -19.98 8.85 -22.82
N ASP A 158 -19.62 9.76 -23.73
CA ASP A 158 -18.83 10.95 -23.43
C ASP A 158 -17.51 10.67 -22.72
N ARG A 159 -16.89 9.51 -22.98
CA ARG A 159 -15.58 9.17 -22.42
C ARG A 159 -14.47 9.89 -23.18
N TRP A 160 -13.50 10.37 -22.40
CA TRP A 160 -12.35 11.07 -22.94
C TRP A 160 -11.11 10.90 -22.07
N LEU A 161 -9.94 11.03 -22.69
CA LEU A 161 -8.64 11.04 -22.05
C LEU A 161 -7.72 12.00 -22.79
N GLY A 162 -7.03 12.87 -22.05
CA GLY A 162 -5.92 13.69 -22.51
C GLY A 162 -4.77 13.61 -21.53
N ARG A 163 -3.58 13.25 -22.02
CA ARG A 163 -2.36 13.12 -21.20
C ARG A 163 -1.19 13.75 -21.92
N ALA A 164 -0.36 14.45 -21.17
CA ALA A 164 0.93 14.97 -21.63
C ALA A 164 2.00 14.65 -20.58
N PHE A 165 3.14 14.18 -21.05
CA PHE A 165 4.32 13.86 -20.24
C PHE A 165 5.55 14.44 -20.85
N LEU A 166 6.38 15.10 -20.06
CA LEU A 166 7.69 15.60 -20.43
C LEU A 166 8.72 15.20 -19.37
N LEU A 167 9.78 14.57 -19.79
CA LEU A 167 10.95 14.23 -18.98
C LEU A 167 12.20 14.78 -19.63
N GLY A 168 12.84 15.74 -18.97
CA GLY A 168 14.06 16.35 -19.48
C GLY A 168 15.27 16.05 -18.60
N PHE A 169 16.43 15.95 -19.25
CA PHE A 169 17.71 15.63 -18.64
C PHE A 169 18.75 16.67 -18.99
N THR A 170 19.40 17.21 -17.97
CA THR A 170 20.68 17.92 -18.07
C THR A 170 21.75 17.16 -17.29
N ARG A 171 22.96 17.65 -17.26
CA ARG A 171 24.06 17.02 -16.51
C ARG A 171 23.74 16.82 -15.04
N ASN A 172 23.09 17.78 -14.41
CA ASN A 172 22.87 17.83 -12.98
C ASN A 172 21.40 17.77 -12.61
N THR A 173 20.50 18.18 -13.51
CA THR A 173 19.06 18.33 -13.23
C THR A 173 18.24 17.39 -14.11
N ARG A 174 17.22 16.83 -13.54
CA ARG A 174 16.14 16.14 -14.22
C ARG A 174 14.82 16.84 -13.84
N TYR A 175 14.00 17.13 -14.82
CA TYR A 175 12.68 17.71 -14.61
C TYR A 175 11.62 16.86 -15.28
N THR A 176 10.50 16.71 -14.62
CA THR A 176 9.34 15.96 -15.11
C THR A 176 8.13 16.84 -15.02
N LEU A 177 7.30 16.84 -16.05
CA LEU A 177 5.99 17.45 -16.06
C LEU A 177 4.98 16.41 -16.54
N LEU A 178 3.87 16.27 -15.82
CA LEU A 178 2.75 15.41 -16.15
C LEU A 178 1.48 16.24 -16.09
N ALA A 179 0.66 16.15 -17.13
CA ALA A 179 -0.73 16.61 -17.12
C ALA A 179 -1.62 15.45 -17.55
N ASN A 180 -2.70 15.22 -16.84
CA ASN A 180 -3.67 14.16 -17.12
C ASN A 180 -5.09 14.64 -16.84
N SER A 181 -5.97 14.40 -17.76
CA SER A 181 -7.38 14.77 -17.67
C SER A 181 -8.19 13.65 -18.31
N ASN A 182 -9.05 12.98 -17.55
CA ASN A 182 -9.83 11.84 -18.04
C ASN A 182 -11.08 11.55 -17.20
N ASN A 183 -12.01 10.78 -17.79
CA ASN A 183 -13.17 10.21 -17.13
C ASN A 183 -13.35 8.70 -17.42
N VAL A 184 -12.25 7.98 -17.68
CA VAL A 184 -12.24 6.56 -18.06
C VAL A 184 -11.80 5.62 -16.95
N ASN A 185 -11.71 6.07 -15.69
CA ASN A 185 -11.20 5.26 -14.57
C ASN A 185 -9.88 4.56 -14.91
N GLU A 186 -8.88 5.29 -15.31
CA GLU A 186 -7.63 4.90 -15.99
C GLU A 186 -6.79 3.78 -15.33
N SER A 187 -7.30 3.07 -14.35
CA SER A 187 -6.56 2.05 -13.61
C SER A 187 -6.58 0.66 -14.24
N ARG A 188 -7.30 0.45 -15.34
CA ARG A 188 -7.45 -0.88 -15.94
C ARG A 188 -6.47 -1.11 -17.08
N HIS A 189 -5.70 -2.19 -16.97
CA HIS A 189 -4.86 -2.72 -18.05
C HIS A 189 -5.36 -4.12 -18.44
N ILE A 190 -5.50 -4.36 -19.74
CA ILE A 190 -5.84 -5.67 -20.28
C ILE A 190 -4.77 -6.68 -19.84
N GLY A 191 -5.20 -7.81 -19.24
CA GLY A 191 -4.30 -8.85 -18.73
C GLY A 191 -3.67 -8.52 -17.37
N SER A 192 -4.29 -7.70 -16.54
CA SER A 192 -3.85 -7.44 -15.16
C SER A 192 -3.71 -8.71 -14.33
N SER A 193 -2.74 -8.70 -13.40
CA SER A 193 -2.42 -9.83 -12.52
C SER A 193 -2.90 -9.68 -11.09
N ASP A 194 -3.73 -8.67 -10.82
CA ASP A 194 -4.20 -8.44 -9.46
C ASP A 194 -5.11 -9.56 -8.96
N TYR A 195 -4.99 -9.80 -7.66
CA TYR A 195 -5.95 -10.64 -6.97
C TYR A 195 -7.32 -9.96 -6.96
N TRP A 196 -8.32 -10.69 -7.45
CA TRP A 196 -9.68 -10.21 -7.45
C TRP A 196 -10.40 -10.56 -6.15
N THR A 197 -11.12 -9.57 -5.63
CA THR A 197 -12.18 -9.76 -4.64
C THR A 197 -13.42 -8.98 -5.10
N PRO A 198 -14.62 -9.36 -4.65
CA PRO A 198 -15.82 -8.57 -4.95
C PRO A 198 -15.68 -7.08 -4.59
N GLU A 199 -14.97 -6.79 -3.52
CA GLU A 199 -14.73 -5.44 -3.02
C GLU A 199 -13.73 -4.64 -3.89
N SER A 200 -12.92 -5.32 -4.73
CA SER A 200 -11.95 -4.69 -5.62
C SER A 200 -12.53 -4.20 -6.95
N MET A 201 -13.79 -4.53 -7.25
CA MET A 201 -14.47 -4.02 -8.44
C MET A 201 -14.64 -2.50 -8.36
N PRO A 202 -14.52 -1.77 -9.49
CA PRO A 202 -14.80 -0.34 -9.53
C PRO A 202 -16.21 -0.05 -9.00
N LYS A 203 -16.30 0.93 -8.09
CA LYS A 203 -17.55 1.26 -7.41
C LYS A 203 -18.16 2.56 -7.91
N SER A 204 -17.42 3.34 -8.68
CA SER A 204 -17.80 4.70 -9.05
C SER A 204 -17.22 5.13 -10.39
N LEU A 205 -17.80 6.17 -10.93
CA LEU A 205 -17.31 6.89 -12.08
C LEU A 205 -16.44 8.05 -11.63
N LEU A 206 -15.16 8.00 -11.97
CA LEU A 206 -14.17 8.99 -11.56
C LEU A 206 -13.78 9.88 -12.75
N THR A 207 -13.95 11.20 -12.59
CA THR A 207 -13.33 12.21 -13.46
C THR A 207 -12.12 12.80 -12.74
N THR A 208 -10.97 12.82 -13.41
CA THR A 208 -9.72 13.29 -12.82
C THR A 208 -9.06 14.32 -13.71
N HIS A 209 -8.60 15.42 -13.10
CA HIS A 209 -7.70 16.40 -13.71
C HIS A 209 -6.48 16.52 -12.81
N SER A 210 -5.29 16.35 -13.33
CA SER A 210 -4.06 16.46 -12.53
C SER A 210 -2.93 17.10 -13.31
N VAL A 211 -2.11 17.86 -12.60
CA VAL A 211 -0.83 18.40 -13.09
C VAL A 211 0.20 18.16 -12.00
N ALA A 212 1.29 17.53 -12.35
CA ALA A 212 2.41 17.26 -11.46
C ALA A 212 3.74 17.66 -12.06
N SER A 213 4.61 18.26 -11.26
CA SER A 213 5.97 18.63 -11.63
C SER A 213 6.95 18.12 -10.58
N ASP A 214 8.08 17.60 -11.05
CA ASP A 214 9.20 17.13 -10.21
C ASP A 214 10.51 17.63 -10.78
N ILE A 215 11.31 18.30 -9.94
CA ILE A 215 12.65 18.79 -10.28
C ILE A 215 13.63 18.11 -9.34
N ASP A 216 14.56 17.35 -9.89
CA ASP A 216 15.57 16.58 -9.16
C ASP A 216 16.96 17.09 -9.58
N TYR A 217 17.61 17.82 -8.69
CA TYR A 217 18.97 18.35 -8.85
C TYR A 217 19.97 17.52 -8.06
N GLN A 218 21.11 17.26 -8.66
CA GLN A 218 22.26 16.65 -7.99
C GLN A 218 23.54 17.34 -8.45
N SER A 219 24.34 17.83 -7.49
CA SER A 219 25.65 18.43 -7.81
C SER A 219 26.59 17.41 -8.46
N THR A 220 27.58 17.88 -9.21
CA THR A 220 28.53 17.03 -9.91
C THR A 220 29.34 16.14 -8.98
N ASP A 221 29.67 16.62 -7.79
CA ASP A 221 30.34 15.86 -6.71
C ASP A 221 29.39 14.95 -5.90
N LYS A 222 28.06 14.98 -6.23
CA LYS A 222 26.98 14.23 -5.57
C LYS A 222 26.78 14.56 -4.09
N ASN A 223 27.34 15.67 -3.63
CA ASN A 223 27.25 16.08 -2.23
C ASN A 223 25.94 16.82 -1.92
N VAL A 224 25.38 17.53 -2.90
CA VAL A 224 24.09 18.20 -2.81
C VAL A 224 23.07 17.46 -3.66
N LYS A 225 21.94 17.11 -3.04
CA LYS A 225 20.77 16.56 -3.73
C LYS A 225 19.56 17.37 -3.30
N GLU A 226 18.81 17.87 -4.25
CA GLU A 226 17.58 18.60 -3.99
C GLU A 226 16.47 18.10 -4.90
N LYS A 227 15.27 17.98 -4.33
CA LYS A 227 14.10 17.50 -5.03
C LYS A 227 12.89 18.32 -4.64
N LEU A 228 12.36 19.06 -5.62
CA LEU A 228 11.12 19.81 -5.51
C LEU A 228 10.01 19.08 -6.26
N SER A 229 8.85 18.92 -5.65
CA SER A 229 7.66 18.34 -6.29
C SER A 229 6.43 19.19 -6.02
N ILE A 230 5.61 19.36 -7.03
CA ILE A 230 4.29 20.02 -6.96
C ILE A 230 3.31 19.10 -7.65
N ASP A 231 2.20 18.80 -6.98
CA ASP A 231 1.14 17.94 -7.48
C ASP A 231 -0.21 18.61 -7.19
N PHE A 232 -0.97 18.86 -8.22
CA PHE A 232 -2.36 19.30 -8.13
C PHE A 232 -3.27 18.25 -8.75
N THR A 233 -4.32 17.86 -8.03
CA THR A 233 -5.32 16.91 -8.51
C THR A 233 -6.70 17.38 -8.14
N SER A 234 -7.60 17.42 -9.12
CA SER A 234 -9.04 17.62 -8.96
C SER A 234 -9.76 16.35 -9.38
N THR A 235 -10.60 15.80 -8.51
CA THR A 235 -11.38 14.60 -8.79
C THR A 235 -12.86 14.87 -8.57
N ARG A 236 -13.71 14.27 -9.42
CA ARG A 236 -15.14 14.16 -9.22
C ARG A 236 -15.50 12.68 -9.24
N ASP A 237 -16.05 12.21 -8.16
CA ASP A 237 -16.43 10.82 -7.93
C ASP A 237 -17.95 10.71 -7.81
N LYS A 238 -18.56 9.84 -8.63
CA LYS A 238 -19.98 9.51 -8.56
C LYS A 238 -20.11 8.01 -8.37
N GLY A 239 -20.74 7.59 -7.31
CA GLY A 239 -20.89 6.17 -7.00
C GLY A 239 -22.22 5.84 -6.35
N ASP A 240 -22.70 4.66 -6.69
CA ASP A 240 -23.88 4.05 -6.08
C ASP A 240 -23.44 2.79 -5.33
N MET A 241 -23.98 2.61 -4.14
CA MET A 241 -23.67 1.47 -3.28
C MET A 241 -24.95 0.88 -2.72
N THR A 242 -25.06 -0.44 -2.79
CA THR A 242 -26.06 -1.20 -2.03
C THR A 242 -25.35 -2.05 -1.00
N LYS A 243 -25.71 -1.89 0.28
CA LYS A 243 -25.19 -2.68 1.41
C LYS A 243 -26.33 -3.44 2.06
N GLN A 244 -26.09 -4.69 2.39
CA GLN A 244 -26.94 -5.49 3.26
C GLN A 244 -26.12 -5.98 4.45
N GLU A 245 -26.66 -5.80 5.64
CA GLU A 245 -26.00 -6.15 6.89
C GLU A 245 -26.99 -6.88 7.79
N GLU A 246 -26.64 -8.08 8.20
CA GLU A 246 -27.37 -8.87 9.17
C GLU A 246 -26.60 -8.83 10.49
N LEU A 247 -27.26 -8.38 11.54
CA LEU A 247 -26.68 -8.32 12.86
C LEU A 247 -27.27 -9.45 13.71
N PHE A 248 -26.41 -10.35 14.15
CA PHE A 248 -26.80 -11.48 15.00
C PHE A 248 -27.06 -11.03 16.44
N LEU A 249 -27.97 -10.06 16.60
CA LEU A 249 -28.50 -9.55 17.86
C LEU A 249 -29.87 -10.13 18.11
N ALA A 250 -30.49 -9.69 19.18
CA ALA A 250 -31.89 -10.00 19.48
C ALA A 250 -32.80 -9.66 18.27
N GLY A 251 -33.55 -10.67 17.80
CA GLY A 251 -34.41 -10.49 16.63
C GLY A 251 -33.68 -10.48 15.30
N SER A 252 -32.34 -10.73 15.24
CA SER A 252 -31.54 -10.80 14.02
C SER A 252 -31.88 -9.68 13.02
N PRO A 253 -31.71 -8.40 13.39
CA PRO A 253 -32.12 -7.31 12.52
C PRO A 253 -31.32 -7.32 11.22
N LEU A 254 -32.03 -7.26 10.11
CA LEU A 254 -31.48 -7.11 8.78
C LEU A 254 -31.57 -5.64 8.37
N GLN A 255 -30.46 -5.05 8.03
CA GLN A 255 -30.39 -3.69 7.50
C GLN A 255 -30.02 -3.72 6.02
N THR A 256 -30.82 -3.05 5.20
CA THR A 256 -30.47 -2.76 3.81
C THR A 256 -30.22 -1.28 3.65
N MET A 257 -29.22 -0.91 2.87
CA MET A 257 -28.86 0.47 2.62
C MET A 257 -28.55 0.65 1.13
N LYS A 258 -29.20 1.63 0.51
CA LYS A 258 -28.88 2.13 -0.82
C LYS A 258 -28.36 3.54 -0.67
N GLN A 259 -27.20 3.81 -1.22
CA GLN A 259 -26.54 5.11 -1.09
C GLN A 259 -26.03 5.57 -2.45
N SER A 260 -26.31 6.82 -2.81
CA SER A 260 -25.72 7.53 -3.94
C SER A 260 -24.86 8.66 -3.42
N THR A 261 -23.64 8.77 -3.91
CA THR A 261 -22.69 9.81 -3.50
C THR A 261 -22.14 10.53 -4.72
N MET A 262 -21.93 11.82 -4.58
CA MET A 262 -21.14 12.63 -5.49
C MET A 262 -20.17 13.48 -4.68
N THR A 263 -18.87 13.28 -4.92
CA THR A 263 -17.81 14.02 -4.22
C THR A 263 -16.91 14.71 -5.21
N LYS A 264 -16.63 15.99 -4.99
CA LYS A 264 -15.60 16.76 -5.68
C LYS A 264 -14.47 17.04 -4.69
N GLU A 265 -13.26 16.71 -5.06
CA GLU A 265 -12.08 16.89 -4.23
C GLU A 265 -10.96 17.58 -5.01
N ASN A 266 -10.36 18.63 -4.42
CA ASN A 266 -9.15 19.26 -4.94
C ASN A 266 -8.02 19.08 -3.95
N LYS A 267 -6.88 18.63 -4.43
CA LYS A 267 -5.67 18.40 -3.64
C LYS A 267 -4.50 19.17 -4.25
N LEU A 268 -3.77 19.89 -3.41
CA LEU A 268 -2.47 20.45 -3.74
C LEU A 268 -1.44 19.89 -2.78
N LYS A 269 -0.34 19.35 -3.30
CA LYS A 269 0.80 18.90 -2.51
C LYS A 269 2.07 19.56 -3.02
N ILE A 270 2.84 20.13 -2.11
CA ILE A 270 4.15 20.70 -2.38
C ILE A 270 5.14 20.01 -1.47
N GLY A 271 6.24 19.54 -2.03
CA GLY A 271 7.26 18.87 -1.23
C GLY A 271 8.66 19.23 -1.70
N ASN A 272 9.53 19.51 -0.76
CA ASN A 272 10.94 19.74 -1.00
C ASN A 272 11.77 18.80 -0.14
N ARG A 273 12.76 18.17 -0.73
CA ARG A 273 13.75 17.38 0.00
C ARG A 273 15.15 17.87 -0.36
N PHE A 274 15.86 18.31 0.64
CA PHE A 274 17.24 18.75 0.55
C PHE A 274 18.16 17.79 1.30
N LYS A 275 19.23 17.34 0.63
CA LYS A 275 20.27 16.51 1.27
C LYS A 275 21.63 17.09 0.97
N TYR A 276 22.42 17.27 2.01
CA TYR A 276 23.81 17.71 1.91
C TYR A 276 24.73 16.73 2.65
N ILE A 277 25.75 16.26 1.92
CA ILE A 277 26.77 15.35 2.46
C ILE A 277 28.12 16.08 2.38
N LYS A 278 28.63 16.53 3.52
CA LYS A 278 30.00 17.02 3.62
C LYS A 278 30.91 15.84 3.97
N PRO A 279 31.77 15.37 3.02
CA PRO A 279 32.60 14.22 3.25
C PRO A 279 33.44 14.38 4.54
N LYS A 280 33.49 13.31 5.37
CA LYS A 280 34.22 13.26 6.65
C LYS A 280 33.79 14.31 7.70
N ALA A 281 32.67 15.02 7.49
CA ALA A 281 32.17 16.01 8.44
C ALA A 281 30.73 15.67 8.91
N PHE A 282 29.74 15.71 8.03
CA PHE A 282 28.35 15.41 8.40
C PHE A 282 27.47 15.14 7.18
N MET A 283 26.31 14.58 7.42
CA MET A 283 25.17 14.50 6.50
C MET A 283 23.97 15.21 7.10
N LEU A 284 23.36 16.08 6.31
CA LEU A 284 22.08 16.73 6.60
C LEU A 284 21.06 16.24 5.58
N ASP A 285 19.89 15.83 6.04
CA ASP A 285 18.74 15.47 5.20
C ASP A 285 17.51 16.17 5.77
N ALA A 286 16.87 17.03 5.00
CA ALA A 286 15.68 17.77 5.37
C ALA A 286 14.58 17.53 4.34
N ASP A 287 13.36 17.28 4.82
CA ASP A 287 12.17 17.08 3.99
C ASP A 287 11.04 17.95 4.53
N VAL A 288 10.44 18.74 3.64
CA VAL A 288 9.27 19.57 3.94
C VAL A 288 8.17 19.17 2.97
N ALA A 289 6.98 18.89 3.50
CA ALA A 289 5.81 18.61 2.70
C ALA A 289 4.63 19.41 3.23
N ILE A 290 3.90 20.06 2.33
CA ILE A 290 2.69 20.81 2.61
C ILE A 290 1.58 20.26 1.72
N GLY A 291 0.44 19.95 2.32
CA GLY A 291 -0.76 19.50 1.64
C GLY A 291 -1.95 20.41 1.93
N TYR A 292 -2.73 20.67 0.91
CA TYR A 292 -4.05 21.27 1.01
C TYR A 292 -5.06 20.40 0.29
N LYS A 293 -6.21 20.20 0.91
CA LYS A 293 -7.32 19.46 0.37
C LYS A 293 -8.60 20.23 0.64
N SER A 294 -9.42 20.45 -0.39
CA SER A 294 -10.81 20.83 -0.22
C SER A 294 -11.71 19.73 -0.81
N TYR A 295 -12.81 19.47 -0.16
CA TYR A 295 -13.78 18.50 -0.63
C TYR A 295 -15.20 19.00 -0.44
N HIS A 296 -16.04 18.64 -1.39
CA HIS A 296 -17.44 18.99 -1.41
C HIS A 296 -18.23 17.77 -1.87
N GLY A 297 -19.24 17.38 -1.12
CA GLY A 297 -19.94 16.11 -1.38
C GLY A 297 -21.44 16.18 -1.09
N ASN A 298 -22.19 15.40 -1.85
CA ASN A 298 -23.62 15.16 -1.64
C ASN A 298 -23.82 13.67 -1.42
N THR A 299 -24.70 13.33 -0.48
CA THR A 299 -25.07 11.95 -0.16
C THR A 299 -26.59 11.82 -0.11
N TYR A 300 -27.11 10.80 -0.78
CA TYR A 300 -28.51 10.37 -0.68
C TYR A 300 -28.49 8.92 -0.20
N MET A 301 -29.16 8.63 0.89
CA MET A 301 -29.19 7.31 1.50
C MET A 301 -30.62 6.89 1.83
N LEU A 302 -30.98 5.67 1.49
CA LEU A 302 -32.17 4.97 1.97
C LEU A 302 -31.69 3.76 2.79
N ALA A 303 -32.00 3.73 4.07
CA ALA A 303 -31.76 2.60 4.96
C ALA A 303 -33.08 2.03 5.48
N GLU A 304 -33.21 0.71 5.47
CA GLU A 304 -34.37 -0.02 5.95
C GLU A 304 -33.91 -1.10 6.93
N GLN A 305 -34.60 -1.21 8.06
CA GLN A 305 -34.35 -2.22 9.08
C GLN A 305 -35.54 -3.17 9.19
N TYR A 306 -35.24 -4.45 9.22
CA TYR A 306 -36.23 -5.52 9.29
C TYR A 306 -35.95 -6.38 10.53
N VAL A 307 -37.00 -6.72 11.29
CA VAL A 307 -37.08 -7.83 12.23
C VAL A 307 -38.35 -8.56 11.87
N ASP A 308 -38.26 -9.64 11.09
CA ASP A 308 -39.39 -10.33 10.44
C ASP A 308 -40.19 -9.42 9.50
N THR A 309 -40.48 -8.19 9.91
CA THR A 309 -41.17 -7.14 9.13
C THR A 309 -40.34 -5.86 9.10
N LEU A 310 -40.69 -4.93 8.23
CA LEU A 310 -40.07 -3.61 8.18
C LEU A 310 -40.39 -2.83 9.45
N ILE A 311 -39.35 -2.51 10.24
CA ILE A 311 -39.49 -1.74 11.50
C ILE A 311 -39.26 -0.26 11.26
N THR A 312 -38.15 0.09 10.55
CA THR A 312 -37.81 1.48 10.29
C THR A 312 -37.36 1.69 8.86
N ARG A 313 -37.66 2.85 8.32
CA ARG A 313 -37.15 3.36 7.05
C ARG A 313 -36.60 4.75 7.26
N GLN A 314 -35.36 4.95 6.87
CA GLN A 314 -34.66 6.22 6.99
C GLN A 314 -34.23 6.71 5.61
N HIS A 315 -34.65 7.93 5.24
CA HIS A 315 -34.08 8.70 4.14
C HIS A 315 -33.13 9.74 4.72
N ASN A 316 -31.92 9.78 4.19
CA ASN A 316 -30.91 10.76 4.57
C ASN A 316 -30.43 11.50 3.34
N VAL A 317 -30.44 12.82 3.41
CA VAL A 317 -29.82 13.71 2.42
C VAL A 317 -28.75 14.49 3.16
N GLY A 318 -27.52 14.47 2.64
CA GLY A 318 -26.40 15.13 3.28
C GLY A 318 -25.58 15.96 2.30
N PHE A 319 -25.10 17.12 2.76
CA PHE A 319 -24.13 17.98 2.09
C PHE A 319 -22.91 18.12 3.01
N ASN A 320 -21.74 17.90 2.43
CA ASN A 320 -20.48 17.92 3.14
C ASN A 320 -19.52 18.89 2.45
N ASP A 321 -18.98 19.85 3.18
CA ASP A 321 -18.00 20.82 2.69
C ASP A 321 -16.85 20.91 3.69
N GLY A 322 -15.60 20.64 3.25
CA GLY A 322 -14.47 20.61 4.15
C GLY A 322 -13.15 21.01 3.53
N LYS A 323 -12.24 21.38 4.42
CA LYS A 323 -10.87 21.80 4.10
C LYS A 323 -9.91 21.10 5.03
N LYS A 324 -8.81 20.64 4.49
CA LYS A 324 -7.74 20.04 5.27
C LYS A 324 -6.39 20.59 4.88
N TRP A 325 -5.60 20.96 5.88
CA TRP A 325 -4.20 21.34 5.76
C TRP A 325 -3.35 20.31 6.46
N ASP A 326 -2.23 19.95 5.86
CA ASP A 326 -1.17 19.19 6.50
C ASP A 326 0.19 19.80 6.16
N ALA A 327 1.06 19.87 7.16
CA ALA A 327 2.45 20.28 7.01
C ALA A 327 3.33 19.30 7.78
N ASN A 328 4.35 18.78 7.13
CA ASN A 328 5.31 17.86 7.72
C ASN A 328 6.72 18.38 7.46
N ILE A 329 7.51 18.49 8.52
CA ILE A 329 8.91 18.88 8.47
C ILE A 329 9.72 17.79 9.14
N ASN A 330 10.62 17.17 8.40
CA ASN A 330 11.58 16.21 8.92
C ASN A 330 12.98 16.74 8.69
N ALA A 331 13.84 16.65 9.68
CA ALA A 331 15.25 16.94 9.55
C ALA A 331 16.07 15.86 10.24
N SER A 332 17.18 15.48 9.64
CA SER A 332 18.15 14.58 10.26
C SER A 332 19.57 15.08 10.04
N LEU A 333 20.36 15.04 11.10
CA LEU A 333 21.77 15.40 11.11
C LEU A 333 22.57 14.21 11.63
N MET A 334 23.54 13.78 10.87
CA MET A 334 24.49 12.76 11.27
C MET A 334 25.91 13.27 11.11
N PRO A 335 26.58 13.69 12.21
CA PRO A 335 27.99 14.05 12.18
C PRO A 335 28.85 12.81 11.93
N HIS A 336 29.96 13.01 11.24
CA HIS A 336 30.97 11.96 11.08
C HIS A 336 31.74 11.80 12.38
N MET A 337 31.69 10.58 12.94
CA MET A 337 32.40 10.28 14.18
C MET A 337 33.64 9.45 13.91
N LYS A 338 34.75 9.77 14.59
CA LYS A 338 35.97 8.97 14.53
C LYS A 338 35.71 7.64 15.22
N LYS A 339 36.42 6.59 14.82
CA LYS A 339 36.35 5.28 15.48
C LYS A 339 36.89 5.39 16.90
N MET A 340 36.29 4.65 17.83
CA MET A 340 36.78 4.46 19.17
C MET A 340 37.50 3.11 19.21
N GLY A 341 38.82 3.13 19.00
CA GLY A 341 39.60 1.89 18.80
C GLY A 341 39.11 1.13 17.56
N ASN A 342 38.71 -0.12 17.73
CA ASN A 342 38.17 -0.98 16.67
C ASN A 342 36.66 -0.81 16.47
N LEU A 343 36.00 0.02 17.29
CA LEU A 343 34.54 0.24 17.22
C LEU A 343 34.20 1.47 16.38
N GLY A 344 33.38 1.31 15.41
CA GLY A 344 32.69 2.41 14.74
C GLY A 344 31.64 3.03 15.68
N GLN A 345 31.52 4.32 15.67
CA GLN A 345 30.46 5.01 16.39
C GLN A 345 29.65 5.91 15.45
N HIS A 346 28.38 6.07 15.76
CA HIS A 346 27.52 6.97 15.04
C HIS A 346 26.62 7.74 16.01
N LEU A 347 26.33 8.98 15.64
CA LEU A 347 25.37 9.81 16.30
C LEU A 347 24.36 10.26 15.25
N LEU A 348 23.08 10.06 15.49
CA LEU A 348 22.02 10.49 14.59
C LEU A 348 21.01 11.32 15.37
N MET A 349 20.80 12.54 14.91
CA MET A 349 19.79 13.44 15.44
C MET A 349 18.67 13.55 14.41
N LYS A 350 17.42 13.40 14.83
CA LYS A 350 16.24 13.61 13.98
C LYS A 350 15.28 14.56 14.67
N ALA A 351 14.60 15.37 13.89
CA ALA A 351 13.48 16.19 14.33
C ALA A 351 12.33 16.00 13.36
N ASN A 352 11.12 15.86 13.89
CA ASN A 352 9.90 15.79 13.12
C ASN A 352 8.87 16.72 13.72
N VAL A 353 8.24 17.53 12.86
CA VAL A 353 7.09 18.35 13.22
C VAL A 353 6.00 18.08 12.19
N ASN A 354 4.83 17.69 12.67
CA ASN A 354 3.65 17.47 11.85
C ASN A 354 2.51 18.33 12.38
N TYR A 355 1.94 19.15 11.51
CA TYR A 355 0.74 19.92 11.77
C TYR A 355 -0.36 19.48 10.83
N SER A 356 -1.59 19.31 11.34
CA SER A 356 -2.77 19.08 10.51
C SER A 356 -3.96 19.87 11.06
N SER A 357 -4.76 20.43 10.16
CA SER A 357 -6.07 21.02 10.41
C SER A 357 -7.09 20.39 9.48
N ASP A 358 -8.22 19.97 10.03
CA ASP A 358 -9.34 19.41 9.31
C ASP A 358 -10.59 20.14 9.74
N GLU A 359 -11.25 20.84 8.85
CA GLU A 359 -12.47 21.62 9.07
C GLU A 359 -13.54 21.08 8.14
N ASN A 360 -14.69 20.76 8.68
CA ASN A 360 -15.77 20.13 7.94
C ASN A 360 -17.12 20.61 8.41
N LEU A 361 -17.93 21.00 7.46
CA LEU A 361 -19.33 21.32 7.65
C LEU A 361 -20.18 20.20 7.02
N LEU A 362 -21.05 19.57 7.83
CA LEU A 362 -21.93 18.51 7.40
C LEU A 362 -23.37 18.87 7.72
N ALA A 363 -24.16 19.20 6.70
CA ALA A 363 -25.60 19.43 6.83
C ALA A 363 -26.36 18.19 6.39
N GLN A 364 -27.29 17.71 7.21
CA GLN A 364 -28.03 16.48 6.97
C GLN A 364 -29.51 16.65 7.29
N GLN A 365 -30.35 16.00 6.50
CA GLN A 365 -31.76 15.78 6.78
C GLN A 365 -31.97 14.29 7.03
N PHE A 366 -32.58 13.93 8.10
CA PHE A 366 -33.01 12.58 8.44
C PHE A 366 -34.52 12.52 8.46
N ASN A 367 -35.11 11.77 7.56
CA ASN A 367 -36.54 11.44 7.59
C ASN A 367 -36.67 9.97 8.00
N VAL A 368 -37.09 9.73 9.24
CA VAL A 368 -37.25 8.40 9.82
C VAL A 368 -38.72 8.07 9.98
N LYS A 369 -39.15 6.95 9.39
CA LYS A 369 -40.46 6.34 9.63
C LYS A 369 -40.29 5.10 10.49
N ASP A 370 -40.94 5.10 11.64
CA ASP A 370 -41.01 3.97 12.57
C ASP A 370 -42.37 3.27 12.38
N PHE A 371 -42.35 2.11 11.75
CA PHE A 371 -43.55 1.35 11.45
C PHE A 371 -44.04 0.56 12.66
N ALA A 372 -43.17 0.24 13.63
CA ALA A 372 -43.54 -0.47 14.84
C ALA A 372 -44.37 0.43 15.76
N ASN A 373 -44.08 1.72 15.83
CA ASN A 373 -44.77 2.71 16.67
C ASN A 373 -45.68 3.67 15.87
N ALA A 374 -45.85 3.44 14.55
CA ALA A 374 -46.66 4.27 13.66
C ALA A 374 -46.29 5.77 13.72
N SER A 375 -45.00 6.07 13.90
CA SER A 375 -44.51 7.44 14.04
C SER A 375 -43.54 7.83 12.92
N SER A 376 -43.39 9.14 12.70
CA SER A 376 -42.39 9.66 11.77
C SER A 376 -41.74 10.91 12.35
N SER A 377 -40.43 11.03 12.10
CA SER A 377 -39.66 12.23 12.47
C SER A 377 -38.91 12.77 11.24
N ASN A 378 -38.78 14.08 11.18
CA ASN A 378 -37.95 14.77 10.20
C ASN A 378 -37.00 15.68 10.96
N THR A 379 -35.73 15.39 10.94
CA THR A 379 -34.70 16.10 11.72
C THR A 379 -33.66 16.67 10.79
N PHE A 380 -33.28 17.90 11.03
CA PHE A 380 -32.20 18.58 10.33
C PHE A 380 -31.03 18.75 11.29
N ASN A 381 -29.86 18.27 10.88
CA ASN A 381 -28.63 18.38 11.67
C ASN A 381 -27.62 19.16 10.84
N THR A 382 -26.91 20.05 11.49
CA THR A 382 -25.71 20.67 10.92
C THR A 382 -24.56 20.52 11.90
N ASN A 383 -23.49 19.82 11.50
CA ASN A 383 -22.30 19.67 12.30
C ASN A 383 -21.22 20.62 11.79
N ASP A 384 -20.68 21.44 12.66
CA ASP A 384 -19.46 22.23 12.45
C ASP A 384 -18.33 21.53 13.22
N TYR A 385 -17.51 20.84 12.46
CA TYR A 385 -16.40 20.03 12.98
C TYR A 385 -15.07 20.68 12.63
N ALA A 386 -14.20 20.86 13.62
CA ALA A 386 -12.80 21.17 13.36
C ALA A 386 -11.87 20.40 14.30
N LYS A 387 -10.80 19.91 13.71
CA LYS A 387 -9.73 19.22 14.42
C LYS A 387 -8.37 19.80 14.03
N ARG A 388 -7.60 20.23 15.02
CA ARG A 388 -6.23 20.73 14.83
C ARG A 388 -5.28 19.90 15.64
N GLN A 389 -4.22 19.40 15.01
CA GLN A 389 -3.23 18.55 15.66
C GLN A 389 -1.82 19.03 15.36
N LEU A 390 -1.02 19.16 16.41
CA LEU A 390 0.42 19.39 16.34
C LEU A 390 1.15 18.22 17.01
N LYS A 391 2.01 17.56 16.26
CA LYS A 391 2.94 16.55 16.77
C LYS A 391 4.35 17.03 16.55
N ALA A 392 5.17 16.98 17.59
CA ALA A 392 6.59 17.28 17.50
C ALA A 392 7.38 16.15 18.21
N SER A 393 8.48 15.73 17.60
CA SER A 393 9.41 14.80 18.24
C SER A 393 10.84 15.12 17.84
N ALA A 394 11.76 14.84 18.73
CA ALA A 394 13.19 14.87 18.46
C ALA A 394 13.78 13.52 18.89
N SER A 395 14.66 12.92 18.12
CA SER A 395 15.36 11.72 18.54
C SER A 395 16.87 11.91 18.50
N LEU A 396 17.52 11.36 19.50
CA LEU A 396 18.97 11.24 19.60
C LEU A 396 19.32 9.77 19.67
N THR A 397 19.99 9.27 18.65
CA THR A 397 20.47 7.88 18.59
C THR A 397 21.99 7.90 18.67
N TYR A 398 22.54 7.22 19.66
CA TYR A 398 23.97 6.95 19.74
C TYR A 398 24.23 5.46 19.65
N GLY A 399 25.13 5.06 18.77
CA GLY A 399 25.45 3.67 18.55
C GLY A 399 26.94 3.39 18.45
N LEU A 400 27.29 2.21 18.93
CA LEU A 400 28.63 1.62 18.90
C LEU A 400 28.57 0.29 18.16
N GLY A 401 29.46 0.07 17.20
CA GLY A 401 29.45 -1.16 16.41
C GLY A 401 30.84 -1.62 16.01
N GLY A 402 31.12 -2.90 16.23
CA GLY A 402 32.25 -3.61 15.65
C GLY A 402 31.82 -4.43 14.44
N LYS A 403 32.72 -5.25 13.92
CA LYS A 403 32.43 -6.11 12.74
C LYS A 403 31.30 -7.13 12.99
N LYS A 404 31.08 -7.54 14.24
CA LYS A 404 30.14 -8.63 14.58
C LYS A 404 28.99 -8.20 15.49
N ASN A 405 29.19 -7.19 16.30
CA ASN A 405 28.20 -6.75 17.28
C ASN A 405 28.03 -5.23 17.20
N SER A 406 26.83 -4.75 17.37
CA SER A 406 26.53 -3.35 17.58
C SER A 406 25.46 -3.18 18.66
N ALA A 407 25.50 -2.05 19.33
CA ALA A 407 24.48 -1.64 20.27
C ALA A 407 24.17 -0.17 20.05
N SER A 408 22.93 0.23 20.25
CA SER A 408 22.56 1.63 20.23
C SER A 408 21.52 1.95 21.30
N ILE A 409 21.53 3.20 21.72
CA ILE A 409 20.49 3.80 22.52
C ILE A 409 19.86 4.93 21.72
N GLU A 410 18.53 4.96 21.70
CA GLU A 410 17.75 6.04 21.12
C GLU A 410 16.81 6.62 22.18
N ILE A 411 16.80 7.93 22.31
CA ILE A 411 15.89 8.66 23.19
C ILE A 411 15.08 9.60 22.31
N THR A 412 13.74 9.47 22.38
CA THR A 412 12.83 10.21 21.53
C THR A 412 11.75 10.90 22.37
N PRO A 413 12.01 12.12 22.91
CA PRO A 413 10.96 12.97 23.44
C PRO A 413 9.96 13.35 22.36
N SER A 414 8.70 13.47 22.74
CA SER A 414 7.61 13.79 21.84
C SER A 414 6.53 14.61 22.54
N TYR A 415 5.92 15.49 21.78
CA TYR A 415 4.76 16.28 22.17
C TYR A 415 3.65 16.09 21.14
N ASN A 416 2.41 15.90 21.59
CA ASN A 416 1.23 15.90 20.76
C ASN A 416 0.15 16.76 21.41
N GLN A 417 -0.39 17.70 20.64
CA GLN A 417 -1.58 18.46 21.03
C GLN A 417 -2.64 18.25 19.95
N GLU A 418 -3.83 17.89 20.39
CA GLU A 418 -5.01 17.76 19.56
C GLU A 418 -6.12 18.62 20.17
N LYS A 419 -6.71 19.49 19.36
CA LYS A 419 -7.90 20.26 19.70
C LYS A 419 -8.98 19.90 18.73
N THR A 420 -10.15 19.53 19.24
CA THR A 420 -11.30 19.18 18.43
C THR A 420 -12.52 19.91 18.97
N HIS A 421 -13.32 20.42 18.10
CA HIS A 421 -14.70 20.77 18.41
C HIS A 421 -15.63 20.12 17.38
N ASP A 422 -16.81 19.79 17.82
CA ASP A 422 -17.91 19.28 17.00
C ASP A 422 -19.21 19.88 17.57
N TRP A 423 -19.69 20.90 16.90
CA TRP A 423 -20.89 21.60 17.31
C TRP A 423 -22.05 21.15 16.46
N LEU A 424 -23.10 20.65 17.12
CA LEU A 424 -24.33 20.20 16.50
C LEU A 424 -25.41 21.27 16.64
N TYR A 425 -26.05 21.55 15.51
CA TYR A 425 -27.18 22.46 15.42
C TYR A 425 -28.40 21.75 14.85
N HIS A 426 -29.59 22.12 15.28
CA HIS A 426 -30.88 21.64 14.78
C HIS A 426 -31.67 22.77 14.11
N PRO A 427 -31.37 23.09 12.85
CA PRO A 427 -32.16 24.09 12.11
C PRO A 427 -33.55 23.54 11.73
N ASP A 428 -34.50 24.42 11.41
CA ASP A 428 -35.86 24.03 10.95
C ASP A 428 -35.87 23.50 9.52
N SER A 429 -34.76 23.65 8.79
CA SER A 429 -34.63 23.22 7.40
C SER A 429 -33.20 22.84 7.07
N LEU A 430 -32.99 22.14 5.95
CA LEU A 430 -31.65 21.80 5.46
C LEU A 430 -30.92 23.07 5.00
N LEU A 431 -29.92 23.51 5.77
CA LEU A 431 -29.12 24.69 5.49
C LEU A 431 -27.95 24.39 4.55
N LEU A 432 -27.74 25.26 3.58
CA LEU A 432 -26.53 25.23 2.76
C LEU A 432 -25.37 25.94 3.48
N PRO A 433 -24.11 25.63 3.13
CA PRO A 433 -22.94 26.25 3.74
C PRO A 433 -22.93 27.78 3.77
N SER A 434 -23.59 28.42 2.82
CA SER A 434 -23.72 29.89 2.76
C SER A 434 -24.69 30.50 3.77
N GLN A 435 -25.43 29.69 4.52
CA GLN A 435 -26.48 30.12 5.46
C GLN A 435 -26.07 29.92 6.94
N MET A 436 -24.81 29.66 7.19
CA MET A 436 -24.27 29.24 8.51
C MET A 436 -24.34 30.33 9.60
N ASP A 437 -24.35 31.60 9.24
CA ASP A 437 -24.40 32.70 10.20
C ASP A 437 -25.71 32.69 11.06
N MET A 438 -26.71 31.94 10.64
CA MET A 438 -27.99 31.79 11.32
C MET A 438 -28.00 30.68 12.42
N LEU A 439 -26.92 29.89 12.56
CA LEU A 439 -26.92 28.68 13.39
C LEU A 439 -26.73 28.91 14.87
N GLN A 440 -26.21 30.05 15.34
CA GLN A 440 -25.86 30.27 16.75
C GLN A 440 -27.02 30.17 17.73
N ALA A 441 -28.27 30.28 17.28
CA ALA A 441 -29.48 30.25 18.12
C ALA A 441 -30.04 28.85 18.42
N ILE A 442 -29.54 27.80 17.76
CA ILE A 442 -30.14 26.43 17.75
C ILE A 442 -29.13 25.33 18.10
N THR A 443 -28.15 25.63 18.92
CA THR A 443 -27.09 24.67 19.30
C THR A 443 -27.63 23.56 20.19
N ASP A 444 -27.36 22.32 19.82
CA ASP A 444 -27.57 21.14 20.70
C ASP A 444 -26.35 21.00 21.64
N HIS A 445 -26.41 21.62 22.78
CA HIS A 445 -25.34 21.56 23.78
C HIS A 445 -25.09 20.13 24.31
N ALA A 446 -26.11 19.27 24.34
CA ALA A 446 -25.95 17.89 24.84
C ALA A 446 -25.09 17.02 23.91
N ASN A 447 -25.16 17.29 22.62
CA ASN A 447 -24.41 16.55 21.60
C ASN A 447 -23.21 17.31 21.00
N SER A 448 -23.02 18.58 21.34
CA SER A 448 -21.84 19.36 20.98
C SER A 448 -20.72 19.16 21.99
N TYR A 449 -19.48 19.08 21.49
CA TYR A 449 -18.33 18.94 22.39
C TYR A 449 -17.08 19.70 21.95
N GLU A 450 -16.27 20.01 22.92
CA GLU A 450 -14.91 20.48 22.74
C GLU A 450 -13.93 19.57 23.48
N SER A 451 -12.80 19.29 22.87
CA SER A 451 -11.75 18.52 23.50
C SER A 451 -10.36 19.06 23.21
N LYS A 452 -9.49 19.01 24.23
CA LYS A 452 -8.08 19.32 24.11
C LYS A 452 -7.27 18.23 24.76
N LEU A 453 -6.65 17.39 23.91
CA LEU A 453 -5.72 16.35 24.36
C LEU A 453 -4.29 16.88 24.22
N GLN A 454 -3.52 16.87 25.31
CA GLN A 454 -2.09 17.13 25.32
C GLN A 454 -1.37 15.88 25.81
N SER A 455 -0.33 15.49 25.11
CA SER A 455 0.48 14.32 25.44
C SER A 455 1.95 14.67 25.39
N PHE A 456 2.65 14.42 26.48
CA PHE A 456 4.11 14.45 26.56
C PHE A 456 4.62 13.03 26.69
N GLY A 457 5.58 12.63 25.89
CA GLY A 457 6.11 11.30 25.93
C GLY A 457 7.60 11.24 25.68
N THR A 458 8.22 10.15 26.12
CA THR A 458 9.60 9.83 25.78
C THR A 458 9.70 8.33 25.53
N ASN A 459 10.21 7.96 24.36
CA ASN A 459 10.58 6.58 24.08
C ASN A 459 12.08 6.43 24.31
N VAL A 460 12.46 5.39 25.05
CA VAL A 460 13.84 4.96 25.19
C VAL A 460 13.97 3.59 24.57
N MET A 461 14.79 3.45 23.57
CA MET A 461 15.03 2.20 22.86
C MET A 461 16.50 1.79 23.00
N LEU A 462 16.71 0.59 23.49
CA LEU A 462 18.00 -0.10 23.44
C LEU A 462 17.95 -1.13 22.33
N SER A 463 18.89 -1.10 21.42
CA SER A 463 19.00 -2.10 20.37
C SER A 463 20.34 -2.82 20.43
N PHE A 464 20.29 -4.12 20.18
CA PHE A 464 21.46 -5.00 20.12
C PHE A 464 21.41 -5.78 18.83
N TYR A 465 22.47 -5.72 18.06
CA TYR A 465 22.60 -6.42 16.80
C TYR A 465 23.86 -7.30 16.82
N ARG A 466 23.70 -8.55 16.43
CA ARG A 466 24.81 -9.49 16.33
C ARG A 466 24.81 -10.21 15.00
N ILE A 467 25.95 -10.21 14.34
CA ILE A 467 26.20 -10.93 13.09
C ILE A 467 27.11 -12.12 13.34
N GLN A 468 26.76 -13.25 12.76
CA GLN A 468 27.64 -14.39 12.62
C GLN A 468 28.02 -14.58 11.16
N GLU A 469 29.25 -14.27 10.79
CA GLU A 469 29.79 -14.53 9.46
C GLU A 469 29.83 -16.04 9.20
N LEU A 470 29.24 -16.46 8.04
CA LEU A 470 29.38 -17.83 7.56
C LEU A 470 30.52 -17.92 6.55
N PRO A 471 31.26 -19.06 6.48
CA PRO A 471 32.34 -19.21 5.50
C PRO A 471 31.83 -19.00 4.08
N ALA A 472 32.62 -18.26 3.30
CA ALA A 472 32.30 -18.02 1.89
C ALA A 472 32.32 -19.37 1.13
N ASN A 473 31.27 -19.64 0.36
CA ASN A 473 31.22 -20.82 -0.48
C ASN A 473 31.79 -20.47 -1.87
N MET A 474 33.12 -20.59 -2.02
CA MET A 474 33.83 -20.27 -3.25
C MET A 474 33.46 -21.18 -4.44
N ALA A 475 32.89 -22.34 -4.22
CA ALA A 475 32.50 -23.29 -5.29
C ALA A 475 31.35 -22.78 -6.17
N MET A 476 30.64 -21.70 -5.79
CA MET A 476 29.50 -21.14 -6.49
C MET A 476 29.73 -19.76 -7.08
N GLY A 477 30.96 -19.24 -7.06
CA GLY A 477 31.29 -17.93 -7.67
C GLY A 477 30.66 -16.70 -6.98
N LEU A 478 30.16 -16.85 -5.75
CA LEU A 478 29.54 -15.77 -4.98
C LEU A 478 30.53 -15.21 -3.96
N PRO A 479 30.98 -13.96 -4.08
CA PRO A 479 31.98 -13.38 -3.21
C PRO A 479 31.47 -12.89 -1.86
N LYS A 480 30.17 -13.02 -1.55
CA LYS A 480 29.59 -12.52 -0.31
C LYS A 480 29.51 -13.60 0.78
N ARG A 481 29.91 -13.20 1.96
CA ARG A 481 29.75 -13.95 3.20
C ARG A 481 28.31 -13.83 3.66
N SER A 482 27.57 -14.94 3.71
CA SER A 482 26.27 -15.00 4.38
C SER A 482 26.45 -14.74 5.86
N MET A 483 25.51 -14.05 6.48
CA MET A 483 25.58 -13.64 7.86
C MET A 483 24.26 -13.95 8.56
N ASN A 484 24.27 -14.93 9.49
CA ASN A 484 23.18 -15.00 10.45
C ASN A 484 23.17 -13.74 11.29
N PHE A 485 22.01 -13.22 11.61
CA PHE A 485 21.91 -12.07 12.52
C PHE A 485 20.76 -12.22 13.52
N ILE A 486 20.94 -11.56 14.65
CA ILE A 486 19.93 -11.40 15.69
C ILE A 486 19.88 -9.92 16.05
N ASP A 487 18.67 -9.35 15.98
CA ASP A 487 18.36 -8.00 16.45
C ASP A 487 17.42 -8.09 17.64
N ILE A 488 17.76 -7.44 18.73
CA ILE A 488 16.90 -7.33 19.91
C ILE A 488 16.68 -5.86 20.21
N TYR A 489 15.42 -5.50 20.43
CA TYR A 489 15.01 -4.15 20.75
C TYR A 489 14.21 -4.14 22.04
N LEU A 490 14.66 -3.36 22.99
CA LEU A 490 13.98 -3.13 24.26
C LEU A 490 13.47 -1.69 24.26
N VAL A 491 12.17 -1.52 24.12
CA VAL A 491 11.55 -0.20 24.01
C VAL A 491 10.71 0.08 25.24
N MET A 492 11.06 1.14 25.95
CA MET A 492 10.27 1.69 27.04
C MET A 492 9.64 3.00 26.59
N LYS A 493 8.32 3.12 26.75
CA LYS A 493 7.53 4.31 26.41
C LYS A 493 6.95 4.89 27.70
N ILE A 494 7.32 6.13 27.99
CA ILE A 494 6.77 6.91 29.09
C ILE A 494 5.87 7.96 28.45
N LYS A 495 4.62 8.07 28.91
CA LYS A 495 3.66 9.01 28.34
C LYS A 495 2.78 9.59 29.42
N HIS A 496 2.63 10.93 29.40
CA HIS A 496 1.69 11.68 30.19
C HIS A 496 0.64 12.29 29.28
N ASP A 497 -0.62 11.91 29.46
CA ASP A 497 -1.78 12.40 28.72
C ASP A 497 -2.63 13.28 29.63
N LYS A 498 -3.08 14.44 29.08
CA LYS A 498 -4.01 15.36 29.72
C LYS A 498 -5.12 15.65 28.72
N LEU A 499 -6.36 15.30 29.06
CA LEU A 499 -7.56 15.56 28.28
C LEU A 499 -8.47 16.51 29.03
N ASN A 500 -8.73 17.67 28.42
CA ASN A 500 -9.86 18.53 28.81
C ASN A 500 -11.00 18.20 27.85
N TYR A 501 -12.18 17.88 28.39
CA TYR A 501 -13.34 17.50 27.59
C TYR A 501 -14.59 18.20 28.13
N LEU A 502 -15.26 18.95 27.28
CA LEU A 502 -16.48 19.67 27.57
C LEU A 502 -17.59 19.18 26.63
N ARG A 503 -18.73 18.73 27.19
CA ARG A 503 -19.92 18.35 26.44
C ARG A 503 -21.16 18.51 27.32
N GLY A 504 -22.05 19.41 26.96
CA GLY A 504 -23.23 19.72 27.77
C GLY A 504 -22.87 20.10 29.22
N GLN A 505 -23.26 19.27 30.17
CA GLN A 505 -22.90 19.43 31.58
C GLN A 505 -21.63 18.68 32.02
N ILE A 506 -21.02 17.93 31.07
CA ILE A 506 -19.78 17.19 31.34
C ILE A 506 -18.62 18.16 31.13
N ASP A 507 -17.93 18.52 32.22
CA ASP A 507 -16.65 19.23 32.20
C ASP A 507 -15.63 18.36 32.93
N THR A 508 -14.78 17.69 32.13
CA THR A 508 -13.87 16.67 32.66
C THR A 508 -12.44 17.01 32.35
N LEU A 509 -11.61 16.97 33.39
CA LEU A 509 -10.16 16.96 33.27
C LEU A 509 -9.63 15.56 33.61
N ALA A 510 -9.24 14.80 32.61
CA ALA A 510 -8.62 13.50 32.79
C ALA A 510 -7.12 13.55 32.56
N THR A 511 -6.35 12.99 33.49
CA THR A 511 -4.88 12.90 33.37
C THR A 511 -4.43 11.47 33.60
N ARG A 512 -3.39 11.05 32.86
CA ARG A 512 -2.84 9.70 32.98
C ARG A 512 -1.35 9.70 32.65
N THR A 513 -0.56 9.08 33.55
CA THR A 513 0.84 8.75 33.25
C THR A 513 0.97 7.25 33.08
N THR A 514 1.64 6.83 32.00
CA THR A 514 1.84 5.40 31.69
C THR A 514 3.28 5.11 31.37
N ILE A 515 3.75 3.93 31.81
CA ILE A 515 5.02 3.35 31.40
C ILE A 515 4.70 2.03 30.72
N ARG A 516 5.18 1.85 29.46
CA ARG A 516 4.93 0.68 28.63
C ARG A 516 6.24 0.07 28.17
N PHE A 517 6.28 -1.25 28.09
CA PHE A 517 7.45 -1.99 27.67
C PHE A 517 7.12 -2.83 26.43
N ASN A 518 7.78 -2.53 25.31
CA ASN A 518 7.49 -3.11 23.98
C ASN A 518 8.76 -3.79 23.42
N PRO A 519 9.15 -4.96 23.93
CA PRO A 519 10.28 -5.69 23.41
C PRO A 519 9.95 -6.37 22.09
N TRP A 520 10.91 -6.44 21.18
CA TRP A 520 10.83 -7.26 20.00
C TRP A 520 12.19 -7.74 19.52
N ALA A 521 12.20 -8.83 18.78
CA ALA A 521 13.42 -9.40 18.24
C ALA A 521 13.20 -9.90 16.81
N ASN A 522 14.24 -9.78 15.98
CA ASN A 522 14.34 -10.41 14.67
C ASN A 522 15.54 -11.34 14.64
N ILE A 523 15.35 -12.49 14.04
CA ILE A 523 16.37 -13.51 13.85
C ILE A 523 16.38 -13.86 12.37
N CYS A 524 17.54 -13.80 11.74
CA CYS A 524 17.75 -14.31 10.38
C CYS A 524 18.79 -15.42 10.40
N LEU A 525 18.40 -16.57 9.92
CA LEU A 525 19.25 -17.76 9.82
C LEU A 525 19.31 -18.22 8.37
N TYR A 526 20.46 -18.71 7.92
CA TYR A 526 20.61 -19.25 6.57
C TYR A 526 20.72 -20.78 6.61
N VAL A 527 19.74 -21.45 5.98
CA VAL A 527 19.70 -22.93 5.92
C VAL A 527 20.94 -23.47 5.20
N LYS A 528 21.64 -24.41 5.81
CA LYS A 528 22.90 -24.98 5.30
C LYS A 528 23.94 -23.92 4.94
N LYS A 529 23.95 -22.77 5.62
CA LYS A 529 24.84 -21.63 5.38
C LYS A 529 24.75 -21.07 3.95
N ASP A 530 23.61 -21.22 3.29
CA ASP A 530 23.34 -20.71 1.94
C ASP A 530 22.49 -19.43 2.04
N GLU A 531 23.06 -18.28 1.65
CA GLU A 531 22.41 -16.97 1.71
C GLU A 531 21.12 -16.84 0.88
N ARG A 532 20.92 -17.76 -0.06
CA ARG A 532 19.71 -17.86 -0.87
C ARG A 532 18.58 -18.59 -0.16
N ARG A 533 18.80 -19.04 1.07
CA ARG A 533 17.84 -19.78 1.89
C ARG A 533 17.66 -19.14 3.27
N PRO A 534 17.25 -17.88 3.36
CA PRO A 534 17.02 -17.23 4.64
C PRO A 534 15.76 -17.75 5.33
N ILE A 535 15.85 -17.89 6.66
CA ILE A 535 14.71 -17.99 7.57
C ILE A 535 14.71 -16.72 8.41
N HIS A 536 13.64 -15.94 8.33
CA HIS A 536 13.40 -14.78 9.17
C HIS A 536 12.37 -15.13 10.23
N ILE A 537 12.67 -14.84 11.50
CA ILE A 537 11.73 -15.02 12.61
C ILE A 537 11.65 -13.68 13.34
N GLY A 538 10.43 -13.15 13.46
CA GLY A 538 10.13 -11.98 14.26
C GLY A 538 9.21 -12.36 15.40
N LEU A 539 9.50 -11.85 16.59
CA LEU A 539 8.64 -12.03 17.77
C LEU A 539 8.62 -10.73 18.56
N GLY A 540 7.50 -10.44 19.19
CA GLY A 540 7.40 -9.23 19.97
C GLY A 540 6.15 -9.16 20.82
N TYR A 541 6.18 -8.21 21.72
CA TYR A 541 5.09 -7.82 22.58
C TYR A 541 4.90 -6.30 22.46
N ASN A 542 3.68 -5.86 22.28
CA ASN A 542 3.35 -4.45 22.13
C ASN A 542 2.24 -4.05 23.08
N GLU A 543 2.47 -3.00 23.85
CA GLU A 543 1.47 -2.31 24.65
C GLU A 543 1.18 -0.92 24.06
N SER A 544 -0.08 -0.53 24.11
CA SER A 544 -0.57 0.81 23.75
C SER A 544 -1.59 1.30 24.78
N ASN A 545 -1.82 2.60 24.81
CA ASN A 545 -2.82 3.18 25.71
C ASN A 545 -4.22 3.10 25.08
N THR A 546 -5.23 2.81 25.89
CA THR A 546 -6.63 3.06 25.53
C THR A 546 -6.83 4.57 25.37
N PRO A 547 -7.53 5.08 24.36
CA PRO A 547 -7.84 6.49 24.25
C PRO A 547 -8.56 7.01 25.49
N LEU A 548 -8.16 8.18 26.02
CA LEU A 548 -8.82 8.76 27.19
C LEU A 548 -10.27 9.11 26.94
N ILE A 549 -10.61 9.48 25.69
CA ILE A 549 -11.98 9.82 25.31
C ILE A 549 -12.95 8.66 25.48
N ASP A 550 -12.51 7.42 25.21
CA ASP A 550 -13.33 6.21 25.38
C ASP A 550 -13.67 5.94 26.87
N MET A 551 -12.87 6.52 27.78
CA MET A 551 -13.00 6.38 29.23
C MET A 551 -13.81 7.50 29.87
N VAL A 552 -14.24 8.52 29.11
CA VAL A 552 -15.14 9.57 29.60
C VAL A 552 -16.57 9.03 29.55
N ASN A 553 -17.39 9.33 30.57
CA ASN A 553 -18.80 8.92 30.61
C ASN A 553 -19.65 9.77 29.65
N ILE A 554 -19.54 9.46 28.36
CA ILE A 554 -20.20 10.15 27.26
C ILE A 554 -21.54 9.46 26.98
N HIS A 555 -22.54 10.27 26.64
CA HIS A 555 -23.79 9.85 26.02
C HIS A 555 -24.02 10.68 24.76
N ASP A 556 -23.88 10.05 23.59
CA ASP A 556 -24.00 10.66 22.28
C ASP A 556 -25.22 10.12 21.54
N SER A 557 -26.21 10.99 21.29
CA SER A 557 -27.44 10.71 20.54
C SER A 557 -27.61 11.62 19.30
N SER A 558 -26.49 12.16 18.80
CA SER A 558 -26.46 13.10 17.66
C SER A 558 -27.01 12.52 16.36
N THR A 559 -26.94 11.20 16.20
CA THR A 559 -27.40 10.49 15.01
C THR A 559 -28.68 9.72 15.33
N PRO A 560 -29.76 9.88 14.57
CA PRO A 560 -30.97 9.09 14.76
C PRO A 560 -30.69 7.59 14.74
N LEU A 561 -31.40 6.85 15.60
CA LEU A 561 -31.29 5.39 15.78
C LEU A 561 -29.90 4.89 16.26
N VAL A 562 -29.00 5.77 16.68
CA VAL A 562 -27.69 5.41 17.19
C VAL A 562 -27.38 6.18 18.47
N VAL A 563 -27.03 5.44 19.52
CA VAL A 563 -26.52 6.00 20.78
C VAL A 563 -25.10 5.47 20.99
N ARG A 564 -24.18 6.35 21.36
CA ARG A 564 -22.81 5.96 21.72
C ARG A 564 -22.50 6.36 23.15
N LEU A 565 -22.00 5.41 23.91
CA LEU A 565 -21.65 5.59 25.32
C LEU A 565 -20.13 5.52 25.50
N GLY A 566 -19.60 6.22 26.47
CA GLY A 566 -18.25 6.00 26.96
C GLY A 566 -18.26 4.96 28.09
N ASN A 567 -17.06 4.48 28.49
CA ASN A 567 -16.90 3.51 29.56
C ASN A 567 -15.71 3.86 30.47
N PRO A 568 -15.97 4.48 31.65
CA PRO A 568 -14.92 4.80 32.61
C PRO A 568 -14.16 3.60 33.17
N ASP A 569 -14.77 2.40 33.13
CA ASP A 569 -14.20 1.17 33.68
C ASP A 569 -13.22 0.46 32.74
N LEU A 570 -12.92 1.06 31.58
CA LEU A 570 -11.98 0.49 30.64
C LEU A 570 -10.56 0.40 31.23
N LYS A 571 -9.87 -0.71 30.95
CA LYS A 571 -8.45 -0.81 31.26
C LYS A 571 -7.67 0.24 30.46
N ALA A 572 -6.75 0.90 31.13
CA ALA A 572 -5.93 1.98 30.55
C ALA A 572 -4.96 1.52 29.46
N TRP A 573 -4.88 0.23 29.15
CA TRP A 573 -3.91 -0.35 28.25
C TRP A 573 -4.49 -1.48 27.38
N ARG A 574 -3.89 -1.66 26.22
CA ARG A 574 -4.12 -2.76 25.27
C ARG A 574 -2.81 -3.47 25.03
N SER A 575 -2.82 -4.77 24.81
CA SER A 575 -1.58 -5.51 24.55
C SER A 575 -1.78 -6.69 23.63
N VAL A 576 -0.75 -6.94 22.81
CA VAL A 576 -0.69 -8.02 21.84
C VAL A 576 0.71 -8.64 21.80
N SER A 577 0.77 -9.96 21.74
CA SER A 577 1.98 -10.71 21.40
C SER A 577 1.88 -11.20 19.98
N TYR A 578 3.02 -11.20 19.28
CA TYR A 578 3.07 -11.71 17.91
C TYR A 578 4.32 -12.53 17.66
N ILE A 579 4.19 -13.52 16.77
CA ILE A 579 5.29 -14.27 16.19
C ILE A 579 5.07 -14.35 14.68
N PHE A 580 6.14 -14.22 13.93
CA PHE A 580 6.15 -14.34 12.47
C PHE A 580 7.38 -15.13 12.05
N ALA A 581 7.22 -16.00 11.05
CA ALA A 581 8.31 -16.72 10.43
C ALA A 581 8.17 -16.69 8.91
N GLU A 582 9.29 -16.50 8.21
CA GLU A 582 9.35 -16.54 6.75
C GLU A 582 10.58 -17.33 6.30
N TYR A 583 10.39 -18.30 5.44
CA TYR A 583 11.45 -19.03 4.75
C TYR A 583 11.42 -18.71 3.26
N LYS A 584 12.58 -18.48 2.66
CA LYS A 584 12.76 -18.33 1.21
C LYS A 584 13.76 -19.35 0.68
N ASP A 585 13.49 -19.88 -0.51
CA ASP A 585 14.46 -20.62 -1.29
C ASP A 585 14.63 -19.95 -2.66
N LEU A 586 15.74 -19.25 -2.82
CA LEU A 586 16.06 -18.45 -4.00
C LEU A 586 17.28 -19.02 -4.77
N ARG A 587 17.59 -20.32 -4.58
CA ARG A 587 18.78 -20.95 -5.17
C ARG A 587 18.71 -21.04 -6.70
N SER A 588 17.53 -21.17 -7.24
CA SER A 588 17.34 -21.33 -8.67
C SER A 588 16.67 -20.11 -9.28
N PRO A 589 17.17 -19.57 -10.39
CA PRO A 589 16.46 -18.54 -11.13
C PRO A 589 15.24 -19.08 -11.90
N ARG A 590 15.03 -20.40 -11.92
CA ARG A 590 13.88 -21.06 -12.57
C ARG A 590 12.76 -21.38 -11.60
N HIS A 591 13.07 -21.54 -10.32
CA HIS A 591 12.07 -21.81 -9.31
C HIS A 591 12.48 -21.19 -7.99
N ASN A 592 11.55 -20.57 -7.32
CA ASN A 592 11.71 -20.06 -5.97
C ASN A 592 10.44 -20.30 -5.15
N TYR A 593 10.64 -20.37 -3.84
CA TYR A 593 9.58 -20.64 -2.88
C TYR A 593 9.68 -19.65 -1.74
N THR A 594 8.54 -19.13 -1.30
CA THR A 594 8.44 -18.36 -0.06
C THR A 594 7.33 -18.97 0.78
N LEU A 595 7.64 -19.32 2.00
CA LEU A 595 6.70 -19.79 3.01
C LEU A 595 6.69 -18.80 4.15
N SER A 596 5.54 -18.36 4.61
CA SER A 596 5.43 -17.51 5.78
C SER A 596 4.28 -17.94 6.67
N ALA A 597 4.45 -17.78 7.97
CA ALA A 597 3.43 -18.01 8.99
C ALA A 597 3.51 -16.92 10.05
N GLY A 598 2.35 -16.54 10.60
CA GLY A 598 2.27 -15.54 11.66
C GLY A 598 1.12 -15.86 12.59
N PHE A 599 1.29 -15.49 13.86
CA PHE A 599 0.29 -15.63 14.89
C PHE A 599 0.30 -14.38 15.79
N ASN A 600 -0.87 -13.82 16.03
CA ASN A 600 -1.08 -12.72 16.96
C ASN A 600 -2.05 -13.18 18.06
N TYR A 601 -1.75 -12.83 19.31
CA TYR A 601 -2.61 -13.08 20.45
C TYR A 601 -2.88 -11.78 21.21
N ILE A 602 -4.13 -11.45 21.39
CA ILE A 602 -4.60 -10.23 22.04
C ILE A 602 -4.84 -10.54 23.51
N HIS A 603 -3.96 -10.02 24.39
CA HIS A 603 -4.12 -10.18 25.85
C HIS A 603 -5.18 -9.24 26.40
N ASN A 604 -5.27 -8.03 25.85
CA ASN A 604 -6.28 -7.04 26.19
C ASN A 604 -6.46 -6.07 25.03
N ASP A 605 -7.72 -5.82 24.66
CA ASP A 605 -8.13 -4.79 23.71
C ASP A 605 -9.50 -4.24 24.11
N VAL A 606 -10.00 -3.31 23.30
CA VAL A 606 -11.34 -2.72 23.45
C VAL A 606 -12.16 -3.07 22.22
N SER A 607 -13.30 -3.68 22.42
CA SER A 607 -14.32 -3.93 21.41
C SER A 607 -15.58 -3.12 21.72
N GLN A 608 -16.39 -2.83 20.70
CA GLN A 608 -17.68 -2.20 20.90
C GLN A 608 -18.70 -3.26 21.32
N SER A 609 -19.34 -3.05 22.47
CA SER A 609 -20.55 -3.76 22.83
C SER A 609 -21.73 -3.15 22.08
N VAL A 610 -22.56 -3.98 21.47
CA VAL A 610 -23.70 -3.53 20.69
C VAL A 610 -24.98 -4.11 21.30
N SER A 611 -25.95 -3.25 21.61
CA SER A 611 -27.32 -3.65 21.95
C SER A 611 -28.29 -3.05 20.92
N PHE A 612 -29.35 -3.76 20.63
CA PHE A 612 -30.40 -3.36 19.72
C PHE A 612 -31.76 -3.38 20.38
N ASN A 613 -32.49 -2.28 20.30
CA ASN A 613 -33.85 -2.20 20.76
C ASN A 613 -34.83 -2.40 19.60
N ALA A 614 -35.44 -3.60 19.55
CA ALA A 614 -36.37 -3.97 18.48
C ALA A 614 -37.68 -3.16 18.46
N LYS A 615 -38.04 -2.47 19.57
CA LYS A 615 -39.25 -1.65 19.64
C LYS A 615 -39.11 -0.31 18.89
N ASN A 616 -37.92 0.24 18.83
CA ASN A 616 -37.70 1.57 18.24
C ASN A 616 -36.52 1.60 17.25
N GLY A 617 -35.86 0.47 16.95
CA GLY A 617 -34.78 0.34 16.00
C GLY A 617 -33.45 0.99 16.42
N VAL A 618 -33.31 1.36 17.72
CA VAL A 618 -32.10 2.07 18.21
C VAL A 618 -30.99 1.08 18.53
N TYR A 619 -29.78 1.37 18.02
CA TYR A 619 -28.54 0.71 18.38
C TYR A 619 -27.80 1.50 19.46
N THR A 620 -27.34 0.81 20.50
CA THR A 620 -26.49 1.41 21.53
C THR A 620 -25.11 0.74 21.47
N TYR A 621 -24.07 1.56 21.35
CA TYR A 621 -22.66 1.15 21.32
C TYR A 621 -21.97 1.58 22.61
N ARG A 622 -21.21 0.67 23.23
CA ARG A 622 -20.38 0.95 24.41
C ARG A 622 -19.03 0.25 24.26
N PRO A 623 -17.89 0.92 24.49
CA PRO A 623 -16.59 0.25 24.47
C PRO A 623 -16.42 -0.66 25.69
N GLU A 624 -15.98 -1.89 25.47
CA GLU A 624 -15.78 -2.93 26.51
C GLU A 624 -14.43 -3.62 26.31
N ASN A 625 -13.80 -4.08 27.40
CA ASN A 625 -12.57 -4.83 27.30
C ASN A 625 -12.79 -6.26 26.83
N ILE A 626 -11.95 -6.73 25.92
CA ILE A 626 -11.91 -8.11 25.47
C ILE A 626 -10.54 -8.74 25.71
N HIS A 627 -10.52 -10.07 25.89
CA HIS A 627 -9.31 -10.87 26.14
C HIS A 627 -9.37 -12.16 25.36
N GLY A 628 -8.26 -12.58 24.78
CA GLY A 628 -8.13 -13.91 24.19
C GLY A 628 -8.47 -14.00 22.70
N ALA A 629 -8.75 -12.89 22.01
CA ALA A 629 -8.84 -12.89 20.55
C ALA A 629 -7.47 -13.18 19.93
N TYR A 630 -7.44 -13.90 18.80
CA TYR A 630 -6.21 -14.22 18.10
C TYR A 630 -6.43 -14.43 16.60
N ASP A 631 -5.34 -14.27 15.83
CA ASP A 631 -5.32 -14.60 14.43
C ASP A 631 -4.05 -15.41 14.07
N ALA A 632 -4.23 -16.36 13.14
CA ALA A 632 -3.17 -17.16 12.57
C ALA A 632 -3.20 -17.06 11.04
N LYS A 633 -2.05 -16.83 10.44
CA LYS A 633 -1.88 -16.68 8.99
C LYS A 633 -0.81 -17.63 8.49
N ALA A 634 -1.04 -18.19 7.31
CA ALA A 634 -0.03 -18.94 6.58
C ALA A 634 -0.09 -18.56 5.11
N LYS A 635 1.06 -18.46 4.44
CA LYS A 635 1.13 -18.14 3.02
C LYS A 635 2.29 -18.89 2.38
N ALA A 636 2.02 -19.51 1.24
CA ALA A 636 3.01 -20.14 0.38
C ALA A 636 2.94 -19.49 -1.01
N THR A 637 4.09 -19.09 -1.55
CA THR A 637 4.22 -18.64 -2.93
C THR A 637 5.25 -19.48 -3.65
N VAL A 638 4.94 -19.88 -4.88
CA VAL A 638 5.79 -20.69 -5.74
C VAL A 638 5.87 -20.00 -7.08
N PHE A 639 7.08 -19.82 -7.57
CA PHE A 639 7.36 -19.44 -8.94
C PHE A 639 8.14 -20.56 -9.60
N TYR A 640 7.71 -21.00 -10.76
CA TYR A 640 8.33 -22.11 -11.48
C TYR A 640 8.36 -21.85 -12.98
N THR A 641 9.54 -22.06 -13.61
CA THR A 641 9.71 -22.02 -15.05
C THR A 641 9.80 -23.46 -15.57
N LEU A 642 8.82 -23.86 -16.38
CA LEU A 642 8.65 -25.25 -16.82
C LEU A 642 9.69 -25.68 -17.85
N ASP A 643 10.17 -24.75 -18.69
CA ASP A 643 11.10 -25.04 -19.78
C ASP A 643 12.43 -24.31 -19.66
N ALA A 644 13.47 -24.85 -20.29
CA ALA A 644 14.82 -24.26 -20.30
C ALA A 644 14.85 -22.87 -20.93
N ASN A 645 13.99 -22.60 -21.91
CA ASN A 645 13.89 -21.34 -22.62
C ASN A 645 13.03 -20.30 -21.88
N ARG A 646 12.48 -20.67 -20.71
CA ARG A 646 11.62 -19.83 -19.87
C ARG A 646 10.40 -19.26 -20.61
N ARG A 647 9.82 -20.06 -21.52
CA ARG A 647 8.60 -19.68 -22.24
C ARG A 647 7.37 -19.92 -21.39
N TRP A 648 7.38 -21.01 -20.61
CA TRP A 648 6.31 -21.37 -19.71
C TRP A 648 6.67 -21.06 -18.27
N THR A 649 5.87 -20.27 -17.63
CA THR A 649 6.01 -19.94 -16.20
C THR A 649 4.72 -20.21 -15.46
N VAL A 650 4.84 -20.73 -14.24
CA VAL A 650 3.75 -20.93 -13.29
C VAL A 650 4.05 -20.10 -12.05
N GLU A 651 3.06 -19.38 -11.59
CA GLU A 651 3.07 -18.76 -10.28
C GLU A 651 1.83 -19.21 -9.50
N ASN A 652 2.02 -19.62 -8.26
CA ASN A 652 0.93 -19.94 -7.35
C ASN A 652 1.15 -19.25 -6.02
N CYS A 653 0.07 -18.75 -5.43
CA CYS A 653 0.04 -18.12 -4.12
C CYS A 653 -1.16 -18.66 -3.34
N ALA A 654 -0.90 -19.62 -2.45
CA ALA A 654 -1.88 -20.14 -1.50
C ALA A 654 -1.73 -19.44 -0.16
N ALA A 655 -2.84 -19.07 0.48
CA ALA A 655 -2.84 -18.45 1.80
C ALA A 655 -4.04 -18.89 2.63
N GLY A 656 -3.85 -18.98 3.93
CA GLY A 656 -4.89 -19.22 4.90
C GLY A 656 -4.83 -18.17 6.02
N ASN A 657 -5.98 -17.72 6.47
CA ASN A 657 -6.12 -16.83 7.61
C ASN A 657 -7.26 -17.36 8.50
N PHE A 658 -6.92 -17.67 9.76
CA PHE A 658 -7.89 -18.03 10.79
C PHE A 658 -7.97 -16.90 11.81
N ILE A 659 -9.17 -16.42 12.08
CA ILE A 659 -9.44 -15.35 13.03
C ILE A 659 -10.43 -15.87 14.08
N HIS A 660 -10.01 -15.85 15.34
CA HIS A 660 -10.89 -15.99 16.49
C HIS A 660 -11.17 -14.58 17.01
N SER A 661 -12.27 -13.99 16.54
CA SER A 661 -12.70 -12.66 16.97
C SER A 661 -13.65 -12.76 18.14
N LEU A 662 -13.55 -11.79 19.05
CA LEU A 662 -14.42 -11.64 20.20
C LEU A 662 -15.15 -10.30 20.10
N ASP A 663 -16.42 -10.30 20.41
CA ASP A 663 -17.21 -9.09 20.58
C ASP A 663 -18.09 -9.19 21.84
N HIS A 664 -18.63 -8.04 22.26
CA HIS A 664 -19.66 -7.98 23.28
C HIS A 664 -21.00 -7.70 22.61
N ALA A 665 -22.01 -8.45 22.98
CA ALA A 665 -23.36 -8.17 22.52
C ALA A 665 -24.37 -8.52 23.60
N MET A 666 -25.45 -7.77 23.62
CA MET A 666 -26.61 -8.04 24.47
C MET A 666 -27.73 -8.67 23.63
N LEU A 667 -28.12 -9.89 23.96
CA LEU A 667 -29.20 -10.58 23.28
C LEU A 667 -30.57 -10.24 23.97
N ALA A 668 -31.66 -10.58 23.28
CA ALA A 668 -33.02 -10.37 23.83
C ALA A 668 -33.19 -11.07 25.15
N GLY A 669 -33.66 -10.32 26.16
CA GLY A 669 -33.90 -10.83 27.51
C GLY A 669 -32.69 -10.88 28.42
N GLU A 670 -31.49 -10.52 27.92
CA GLU A 670 -30.29 -10.37 28.74
C GLU A 670 -30.22 -8.98 29.37
N THR A 671 -29.73 -8.93 30.61
CA THR A 671 -29.51 -7.67 31.36
C THR A 671 -28.05 -7.19 31.27
N GLN A 672 -27.16 -8.03 30.79
CA GLN A 672 -25.74 -7.75 30.66
C GLN A 672 -25.21 -8.19 29.28
N SER A 673 -24.26 -7.45 28.79
CA SER A 673 -23.55 -7.81 27.58
C SER A 673 -22.68 -9.04 27.80
N GLN A 674 -22.72 -9.99 26.87
CA GLN A 674 -21.91 -11.22 26.91
C GLN A 674 -20.87 -11.22 25.86
N VAL A 675 -19.73 -11.87 26.16
CA VAL A 675 -18.64 -12.07 25.16
C VAL A 675 -19.07 -13.19 24.21
N ASN A 676 -19.04 -12.89 22.92
CA ASN A 676 -19.30 -13.84 21.85
C ASN A 676 -18.04 -14.06 21.01
N ALA A 677 -17.84 -15.30 20.60
CA ALA A 677 -16.74 -15.67 19.72
C ALA A 677 -17.25 -16.00 18.32
N VAL A 678 -16.56 -15.49 17.32
CA VAL A 678 -16.75 -15.87 15.92
C VAL A 678 -15.43 -16.39 15.38
N ASN A 679 -15.44 -17.61 14.85
CA ASN A 679 -14.31 -18.22 14.14
C ASN A 679 -14.48 -18.01 12.66
N THR A 680 -13.50 -17.39 12.03
CA THR A 680 -13.50 -17.20 10.58
C THR A 680 -12.25 -17.81 9.98
N LEU A 681 -12.42 -18.80 9.09
CA LEU A 681 -11.36 -19.36 8.26
C LEU A 681 -11.53 -18.82 6.84
N THR A 682 -10.50 -18.18 6.33
CA THR A 682 -10.42 -17.76 4.93
C THR A 682 -9.27 -18.50 4.26
N LEU A 683 -9.57 -19.27 3.24
CA LEU A 683 -8.59 -19.90 2.35
C LEU A 683 -8.61 -19.17 1.01
N TYR A 684 -7.43 -18.99 0.46
CA TYR A 684 -7.23 -18.27 -0.76
C TYR A 684 -6.16 -18.95 -1.59
N ASP A 685 -6.43 -19.12 -2.88
CA ASP A 685 -5.44 -19.60 -3.85
C ASP A 685 -5.52 -18.77 -5.14
N ARG A 686 -4.35 -18.47 -5.69
CA ARG A 686 -4.20 -17.80 -6.98
C ARG A 686 -3.13 -18.50 -7.79
N ALA A 687 -3.49 -18.87 -9.01
CA ALA A 687 -2.58 -19.52 -9.93
C ALA A 687 -2.54 -18.79 -11.28
N TYR A 688 -1.35 -18.68 -11.86
CA TYR A 688 -1.13 -18.26 -13.23
C TYR A 688 -0.34 -19.31 -13.98
N LEU A 689 -0.75 -19.56 -15.22
CA LEU A 689 0.05 -20.21 -16.23
C LEU A 689 0.29 -19.22 -17.36
N GLN A 690 1.53 -18.88 -17.61
CA GLN A 690 1.90 -17.91 -18.62
C GLN A 690 2.80 -18.53 -19.66
N TYR A 691 2.49 -18.28 -20.94
CA TYR A 691 3.34 -18.59 -22.08
C TYR A 691 3.82 -17.32 -22.77
N ASN A 692 5.13 -17.21 -23.03
CA ASN A 692 5.74 -16.07 -23.69
C ASN A 692 6.79 -16.54 -24.71
N LYS A 693 6.52 -16.33 -25.99
CA LYS A 693 7.46 -16.64 -27.08
C LYS A 693 7.35 -15.61 -28.19
N GLY A 694 8.43 -14.82 -28.38
CA GLY A 694 8.48 -13.81 -29.43
C GLY A 694 7.37 -12.79 -29.31
N SER A 695 6.50 -12.74 -30.29
CA SER A 695 5.36 -11.83 -30.38
C SER A 695 4.10 -12.34 -29.68
N LEU A 696 4.09 -13.58 -29.19
CA LEU A 696 2.92 -14.19 -28.55
C LEU A 696 3.07 -14.27 -27.03
N TYR A 697 2.09 -13.73 -26.34
CA TYR A 697 1.90 -13.82 -24.90
C TYR A 697 0.51 -14.40 -24.63
N VAL A 698 0.42 -15.43 -23.79
CA VAL A 698 -0.84 -16.01 -23.33
C VAL A 698 -0.75 -16.26 -21.84
N ARG A 699 -1.82 -15.98 -21.11
CA ARG A 699 -1.90 -16.19 -19.67
C ARG A 699 -3.27 -16.71 -19.27
N ALA A 700 -3.28 -17.83 -18.58
CA ALA A 700 -4.44 -18.31 -17.85
C ALA A 700 -4.34 -17.91 -16.37
N THR A 701 -5.42 -17.46 -15.79
CA THR A 701 -5.52 -16.99 -14.40
C THR A 701 -6.64 -17.73 -13.70
N GLY A 702 -6.42 -18.16 -12.47
CA GLY A 702 -7.43 -18.66 -11.54
C GLY A 702 -7.24 -18.08 -10.16
N ASP A 703 -8.30 -17.52 -9.58
CA ASP A 703 -8.34 -17.08 -8.18
C ASP A 703 -9.53 -17.76 -7.50
N VAL A 704 -9.35 -18.22 -6.28
CA VAL A 704 -10.42 -18.72 -5.42
C VAL A 704 -10.23 -18.21 -4.00
N ARG A 705 -11.30 -17.72 -3.40
CA ARG A 705 -11.36 -17.35 -1.99
C ARG A 705 -12.57 -18.04 -1.36
N TRP A 706 -12.32 -18.96 -0.48
CA TRP A 706 -13.35 -19.59 0.33
C TRP A 706 -13.29 -19.02 1.76
N ARG A 707 -14.43 -18.66 2.29
CA ARG A 707 -14.59 -18.11 3.63
C ARG A 707 -15.67 -18.87 4.38
N HIS A 708 -15.29 -19.41 5.53
CA HIS A 708 -16.19 -20.06 6.46
C HIS A 708 -16.17 -19.27 7.77
N SER A 709 -17.35 -18.87 8.26
CA SER A 709 -17.50 -18.21 9.56
C SER A 709 -18.56 -18.93 10.37
N GLU A 710 -18.26 -19.23 11.64
CA GLU A 710 -19.15 -19.91 12.57
C GLU A 710 -19.11 -19.28 13.96
N SER A 711 -20.19 -19.37 14.69
CA SER A 711 -20.30 -18.96 16.09
C SER A 711 -21.25 -19.87 16.85
N LYS A 712 -21.02 -20.04 18.14
CA LYS A 712 -21.96 -20.73 19.05
C LYS A 712 -23.15 -19.86 19.47
N ARG A 713 -23.20 -18.63 18.99
CA ARG A 713 -24.22 -17.65 19.30
C ARG A 713 -25.60 -18.11 18.76
N PRO A 714 -26.67 -18.07 19.55
CA PRO A 714 -28.01 -18.34 19.05
C PRO A 714 -28.38 -17.45 17.86
N GLY A 715 -28.98 -18.04 16.83
CA GLY A 715 -29.38 -17.34 15.62
C GLY A 715 -28.25 -17.01 14.61
N PHE A 716 -26.98 -17.34 14.93
CA PHE A 716 -25.89 -17.14 13.99
C PHE A 716 -25.96 -18.17 12.86
N ALA A 717 -26.24 -17.70 11.66
CA ALA A 717 -26.15 -18.52 10.45
C ALA A 717 -24.68 -18.62 10.00
N ALA A 718 -24.15 -19.83 9.94
CA ALA A 718 -22.80 -20.03 9.47
C ALA A 718 -22.65 -19.55 8.02
N LEU A 719 -21.67 -18.69 7.77
CA LEU A 719 -21.33 -18.25 6.42
C LEU A 719 -20.41 -19.28 5.77
N ASN A 720 -20.74 -19.67 4.55
CA ASN A 720 -19.90 -20.55 3.73
C ASN A 720 -19.87 -20.03 2.30
N ALA A 721 -19.06 -18.97 2.07
CA ALA A 721 -19.04 -18.23 0.83
C ALA A 721 -17.76 -18.52 0.02
N THR A 722 -17.93 -18.64 -1.30
CA THR A 722 -16.82 -18.82 -2.24
C THR A 722 -16.90 -17.76 -3.34
N ASP A 723 -15.83 -17.00 -3.48
CA ASP A 723 -15.61 -16.10 -4.59
C ASP A 723 -14.52 -16.68 -5.48
N PHE A 724 -14.72 -16.73 -6.80
CA PHE A 724 -13.71 -17.20 -7.71
C PHE A 724 -13.72 -16.45 -9.03
N ARG A 725 -12.52 -16.33 -9.62
CA ARG A 725 -12.31 -15.79 -10.95
C ARG A 725 -11.48 -16.79 -11.74
N TYR A 726 -11.82 -16.96 -13.01
CA TYR A 726 -10.96 -17.61 -13.97
C TYR A 726 -11.00 -16.87 -15.29
N GLY A 727 -9.87 -16.84 -15.98
CA GLY A 727 -9.78 -16.06 -17.20
C GLY A 727 -8.56 -16.39 -18.03
N LEU A 728 -8.63 -15.92 -19.27
CA LEU A 728 -7.59 -16.05 -20.27
C LEU A 728 -7.27 -14.67 -20.83
N ALA A 729 -6.00 -14.31 -20.89
CA ALA A 729 -5.49 -13.14 -21.57
C ALA A 729 -4.53 -13.55 -22.67
N ALA A 730 -4.63 -12.93 -23.84
CA ALA A 730 -3.73 -13.15 -24.95
C ALA A 730 -3.29 -11.82 -25.56
N ARG A 731 -2.05 -11.77 -26.01
CA ARG A 731 -1.50 -10.66 -26.80
C ARG A 731 -0.67 -11.23 -27.92
N TYR A 732 -0.91 -10.74 -29.11
CA TYR A 732 -0.14 -11.09 -30.28
C TYR A 732 0.24 -9.86 -31.09
N THR A 733 1.52 -9.73 -31.40
CA THR A 733 2.03 -8.69 -32.30
C THR A 733 2.30 -9.30 -33.67
N ILE A 734 1.64 -8.78 -34.68
CA ILE A 734 1.85 -9.16 -36.08
C ILE A 734 3.12 -8.47 -36.57
N PRO A 735 4.23 -9.20 -36.78
CA PRO A 735 5.53 -8.56 -37.00
C PRO A 735 5.62 -7.72 -38.26
N LEU A 736 4.91 -8.11 -39.33
CA LEU A 736 4.91 -7.42 -40.62
C LEU A 736 4.16 -6.08 -40.58
N LEU A 737 3.12 -5.99 -39.73
CA LEU A 737 2.25 -4.84 -39.67
C LEU A 737 2.55 -3.94 -38.47
N ASN A 738 3.39 -4.38 -37.52
CA ASN A 738 3.58 -3.72 -36.20
C ASN A 738 2.25 -3.45 -35.51
N THR A 739 1.27 -4.35 -35.71
CA THR A 739 -0.06 -4.28 -35.10
C THR A 739 -0.10 -5.24 -33.93
N THR A 740 -0.49 -4.74 -32.76
CA THR A 740 -0.67 -5.57 -31.56
C THR A 740 -2.13 -5.73 -31.25
N ILE A 741 -2.59 -6.96 -31.11
CA ILE A 741 -3.95 -7.31 -30.67
C ILE A 741 -3.82 -7.90 -29.27
N SER A 742 -4.65 -7.41 -28.34
CA SER A 742 -4.75 -7.95 -26.98
C SER A 742 -6.21 -8.20 -26.64
N MET A 743 -6.46 -9.28 -25.93
CA MET A 743 -7.79 -9.66 -25.47
C MET A 743 -7.68 -10.33 -24.11
N ASP A 744 -8.61 -10.05 -23.19
CA ASP A 744 -8.78 -10.80 -21.96
C ASP A 744 -10.26 -11.02 -21.66
N GLY A 745 -10.59 -12.27 -21.30
CA GLY A 745 -11.91 -12.67 -20.82
C GLY A 745 -11.79 -13.21 -19.40
N ASN A 746 -12.62 -12.72 -18.50
CA ASN A 746 -12.64 -13.15 -17.11
C ASN A 746 -14.07 -13.42 -16.66
N MET A 747 -14.28 -14.58 -16.06
CA MET A 747 -15.52 -14.93 -15.35
C MET A 747 -15.31 -14.66 -13.87
N TYR A 748 -16.20 -13.88 -13.29
CA TYR A 748 -16.26 -13.54 -11.86
C TYR A 748 -17.50 -14.19 -11.26
N SER A 749 -17.32 -15.03 -10.26
CA SER A 749 -18.40 -15.83 -9.68
C SER A 749 -18.45 -15.72 -8.18
N ARG A 750 -19.64 -15.68 -7.61
CA ARG A 750 -19.90 -15.66 -6.18
C ARG A 750 -20.92 -16.71 -5.81
N ARG A 751 -20.68 -17.45 -4.72
CA ARG A 751 -21.54 -18.50 -4.21
C ARG A 751 -21.59 -18.50 -2.69
N GLY A 752 -22.70 -18.99 -2.16
CA GLY A 752 -22.87 -19.22 -0.71
C GLY A 752 -23.16 -17.97 0.13
N TYR A 753 -23.53 -16.86 -0.50
CA TYR A 753 -24.01 -15.70 0.21
C TYR A 753 -25.49 -15.85 0.56
N GLY A 754 -25.87 -15.42 1.77
CA GLY A 754 -27.27 -15.48 2.24
C GLY A 754 -28.23 -14.65 1.37
N ASN A 755 -27.77 -13.52 0.80
CA ASN A 755 -28.50 -12.77 -0.20
C ASN A 755 -28.29 -13.40 -1.57
N LEU A 756 -29.35 -13.94 -2.17
CA LEU A 756 -29.32 -14.58 -3.48
C LEU A 756 -28.85 -13.63 -4.61
N GLY A 757 -29.12 -12.34 -4.50
CA GLY A 757 -28.65 -11.33 -5.47
C GLY A 757 -27.15 -11.15 -5.53
N LEU A 758 -26.41 -11.63 -4.51
CA LEU A 758 -24.95 -11.64 -4.50
C LEU A 758 -24.35 -12.91 -5.16
N ASN A 759 -25.14 -13.97 -5.29
CA ASN A 759 -24.72 -15.24 -5.90
C ASN A 759 -24.90 -15.15 -7.42
N ARG A 760 -23.92 -14.53 -8.09
CA ARG A 760 -24.03 -14.27 -9.53
C ARG A 760 -22.72 -14.55 -10.26
N ASP A 761 -22.84 -14.64 -11.58
CA ASP A 761 -21.73 -14.75 -12.52
C ASP A 761 -21.69 -13.49 -13.38
N ASP A 762 -20.52 -12.89 -13.49
CA ASP A 762 -20.26 -11.72 -14.32
C ASP A 762 -19.10 -12.08 -15.28
N PHE A 763 -19.37 -12.15 -16.59
CA PHE A 763 -18.34 -12.36 -17.60
C PHE A 763 -17.95 -11.03 -18.22
N VAL A 764 -16.69 -10.65 -18.12
CA VAL A 764 -16.13 -9.41 -18.66
C VAL A 764 -15.14 -9.73 -19.76
N LEU A 765 -15.38 -9.22 -20.95
CA LEU A 765 -14.52 -9.40 -22.13
C LEU A 765 -13.96 -8.02 -22.55
N ASN A 766 -12.62 -7.90 -22.56
CA ASN A 766 -11.94 -6.69 -23.02
C ASN A 766 -11.09 -7.02 -24.24
N ALA A 767 -10.97 -6.08 -25.16
CA ALA A 767 -10.10 -6.20 -26.32
C ALA A 767 -9.43 -4.88 -26.68
N SER A 768 -8.23 -4.95 -27.23
CA SER A 768 -7.57 -3.77 -27.81
C SER A 768 -6.83 -4.13 -29.07
N ALA A 769 -6.73 -3.17 -29.98
CA ALA A 769 -5.86 -3.21 -31.16
C ALA A 769 -5.05 -1.94 -31.21
N SER A 770 -3.75 -2.04 -31.38
CA SER A 770 -2.87 -0.89 -31.53
C SER A 770 -1.98 -1.05 -32.74
N GLN A 771 -1.85 0.03 -33.52
CA GLN A 771 -1.01 0.12 -34.70
C GLN A 771 0.05 1.18 -34.49
N SER A 772 1.30 0.82 -34.69
CA SER A 772 2.43 1.74 -34.61
C SER A 772 2.81 2.26 -36.01
N PHE A 773 3.05 3.57 -36.09
CA PHE A 773 3.47 4.29 -37.27
C PHE A 773 4.75 5.08 -36.99
N LEU A 774 5.45 5.51 -38.02
CA LEU A 774 6.64 6.39 -37.93
C LEU A 774 7.73 5.85 -37.00
N LYS A 775 7.96 4.53 -36.99
CA LYS A 775 8.91 3.83 -36.08
C LYS A 775 8.60 4.07 -34.60
N GLY A 776 7.35 3.95 -34.22
CA GLY A 776 6.90 4.10 -32.82
C GLY A 776 6.67 5.53 -32.35
N LYS A 777 6.84 6.53 -33.22
CA LYS A 777 6.57 7.93 -32.87
C LYS A 777 5.09 8.27 -32.82
N LEU A 778 4.26 7.51 -33.52
CA LEU A 778 2.81 7.63 -33.52
C LEU A 778 2.19 6.24 -33.28
N VAL A 779 1.27 6.13 -32.33
CA VAL A 779 0.53 4.90 -32.07
C VAL A 779 -0.98 5.24 -32.07
N ALA A 780 -1.73 4.57 -32.95
CA ALA A 780 -3.19 4.58 -32.90
C ALA A 780 -3.65 3.34 -32.12
N ARG A 781 -4.62 3.52 -31.20
CA ARG A 781 -5.14 2.43 -30.37
C ARG A 781 -6.67 2.50 -30.30
N ILE A 782 -7.30 1.35 -30.38
CA ILE A 782 -8.72 1.13 -30.12
C ILE A 782 -8.79 0.17 -28.92
N GLU A 783 -9.56 0.56 -27.91
CA GLU A 783 -9.80 -0.26 -26.73
C GLU A 783 -11.30 -0.39 -26.50
N ALA A 784 -11.73 -1.59 -26.18
CA ALA A 784 -13.11 -1.89 -25.83
C ALA A 784 -13.11 -2.64 -24.51
N PHE A 785 -13.83 -2.13 -23.54
CA PHE A 785 -14.00 -2.71 -22.23
C PHE A 785 -15.42 -3.21 -22.09
N ASP A 786 -15.55 -4.41 -21.50
CA ASP A 786 -16.86 -5.04 -21.25
C ASP A 786 -17.73 -5.15 -22.49
N LEU A 787 -17.17 -5.77 -23.53
CA LEU A 787 -17.79 -5.88 -24.87
C LEU A 787 -19.17 -6.55 -24.91
N LEU A 788 -19.58 -7.21 -23.83
CA LEU A 788 -20.82 -7.99 -23.76
C LEU A 788 -21.91 -7.32 -22.91
N HIS A 789 -21.60 -6.18 -22.29
CA HIS A 789 -22.54 -5.38 -21.48
C HIS A 789 -22.50 -3.86 -21.86
#